data_73c3510f4675c07963fd3eb6b8e5d2fe
#
_entry.id   73c3510f4675c07963fd3eb6b8e5d2fe
#
_cell.length_a   1.000
_cell.length_b   1.000
_cell.length_c   1.000
_cell.angle_alpha   90.00
_cell.angle_beta   90.00
_cell.angle_gamma   90.00
#
_symmetry.space_group_name_H-M   'P 1'
#
loop_
_entity.id
_entity.type
_entity.pdbx_description
1 polymer ?
#
loop_
_entity_poly.entity_id
_entity_poly.type
_entity_poly.pdbx_seq_one_letter_code
_entity_poly.pdbx_strand_id
1 'polypeptide(L)'
;MKKKDQKNTFELPANGVYFGSCTYPYACKGVPFQGGRCFTYWNPADPPDFDVVVKLAAEENQGNLLELSYANGDVMLRMMAEAKKYGLYSLVFPGCSEVELQYGAKVRDFGSMCIGYDFHEAFAMGLYDSNMSMDREMTPEIAAKADLKTIADGFMARVKATADARHKAGYSNLMASSASFYIDYEVAAGIDIPYTEDFPFGSLTVASALTRGLCRSCKCPAWGSYLAHEWYSFLPHKNPHKMDSLRTAFQLKYVTGAKIIINESGNWTLQSSLCEDSPMHSLPRATDKLSTRVTDEIRESLREPGKKLVVNISPRSPQVQAYKRIISEFYDYTKANPAPSGQPEAVIGIAKGHLDLSGSDFVPNSAIVSAYNIAEHNPNWMYGTPEQSMQILQNVLFPKPDMFAPNKNLHFGATPYGQADIVSFASDSITADFLLNNYKVLIFSGWNSCTMNQYKALCGYVHGGGKLCIALPHLSTDTRRRYDTFGLKDLINGGDLSELCGLKIKGKSSRFYWATGPSRKPNELGLILGKRFGIMAAPMGDLEFTNPPECYEPLAVDDEDMRPVILRCRQGKGEVIFLNTWCYPGALNLNNGAGAMNDGRGLMDLMYEFAALQGRGHAWITGPDFEKPDEDCRWIVFSYFPDAGKVCFLNLDYDRGRKCVLHYFGDKKFITLQPGELLQIDAPVLFPHEKYNER
;
A
#
# COMPACT_ATOMS: atom_id res chain seq x y z
N MET A 1 14.46 -40.55 -3.10
CA MET A 1 14.07 -39.78 -4.29
C MET A 1 13.40 -38.48 -3.81
N LYS A 2 14.09 -37.34 -3.87
CA LYS A 2 13.50 -36.03 -3.61
C LYS A 2 12.55 -35.75 -4.77
N LYS A 3 11.22 -35.64 -4.51
CA LYS A 3 10.29 -35.07 -5.47
C LYS A 3 10.79 -33.66 -5.79
N LYS A 4 11.12 -33.41 -7.06
CA LYS A 4 11.29 -32.06 -7.58
C LYS A 4 9.97 -31.33 -7.31
N ASP A 5 10.00 -30.34 -6.45
CA ASP A 5 8.93 -29.37 -6.32
C ASP A 5 8.73 -28.76 -7.71
N GLN A 6 7.63 -29.09 -8.36
CA GLN A 6 7.16 -28.33 -9.51
C GLN A 6 6.75 -26.96 -8.95
N LYS A 7 7.69 -26.01 -9.00
CA LYS A 7 7.35 -24.59 -8.86
C LYS A 7 6.35 -24.30 -9.98
N ASN A 8 5.11 -24.05 -9.61
CA ASN A 8 4.15 -23.45 -10.53
C ASN A 8 4.78 -22.13 -11.01
N THR A 9 5.10 -22.07 -12.28
CA THR A 9 5.60 -20.84 -12.89
C THR A 9 4.41 -19.92 -13.09
N PHE A 10 4.40 -18.77 -12.43
CA PHE A 10 3.46 -17.71 -12.71
C PHE A 10 3.86 -17.08 -14.06
N GLU A 11 3.07 -17.31 -15.08
CA GLU A 11 3.32 -16.84 -16.44
C GLU A 11 2.49 -15.59 -16.70
N LEU A 12 3.08 -14.55 -17.26
CA LEU A 12 2.37 -13.34 -17.65
C LEU A 12 1.84 -13.46 -19.09
N PRO A 13 0.69 -12.87 -19.40
CA PRO A 13 0.18 -12.78 -20.76
C PRO A 13 1.06 -11.87 -21.63
N ALA A 14 0.88 -11.90 -22.95
CA ALA A 14 1.71 -11.15 -23.89
C ALA A 14 1.73 -9.63 -23.65
N ASN A 15 0.63 -9.05 -23.15
CA ASN A 15 0.55 -7.65 -22.75
C ASN A 15 1.14 -7.36 -21.34
N GLY A 16 1.74 -8.34 -20.69
CA GLY A 16 2.46 -8.21 -19.41
C GLY A 16 1.59 -7.96 -18.19
N VAL A 17 0.25 -8.02 -18.31
CA VAL A 17 -0.67 -7.77 -17.20
C VAL A 17 -1.96 -8.58 -17.33
N TYR A 18 -2.44 -9.15 -16.24
CA TYR A 18 -3.79 -9.65 -16.10
C TYR A 18 -4.71 -8.49 -15.73
N PHE A 19 -5.70 -8.23 -16.56
CA PHE A 19 -6.64 -7.15 -16.36
C PHE A 19 -8.07 -7.64 -16.60
N GLY A 20 -8.98 -7.31 -15.68
CA GLY A 20 -10.37 -7.73 -15.80
C GLY A 20 -11.25 -7.32 -14.64
N SER A 21 -12.30 -8.08 -14.42
CA SER A 21 -13.30 -7.78 -13.41
C SER A 21 -13.74 -9.02 -12.64
N CYS A 22 -14.20 -8.80 -11.43
CA CYS A 22 -14.90 -9.81 -10.66
C CYS A 22 -16.24 -10.14 -11.33
N THR A 23 -16.54 -11.41 -11.41
CA THR A 23 -17.79 -11.93 -11.96
C THR A 23 -18.48 -12.79 -10.91
N TYR A 24 -19.71 -12.41 -10.56
CA TYR A 24 -20.50 -13.11 -9.56
C TYR A 24 -21.48 -14.10 -10.22
N PRO A 25 -21.13 -15.40 -10.24
CA PRO A 25 -21.93 -16.42 -10.93
C PRO A 25 -23.38 -16.53 -10.45
N TYR A 26 -23.63 -16.22 -9.19
CA TYR A 26 -24.97 -16.29 -8.61
C TYR A 26 -25.98 -15.29 -9.23
N ALA A 27 -25.47 -14.32 -9.96
CA ALA A 27 -26.32 -13.42 -10.75
C ALA A 27 -26.88 -14.09 -12.02
N CYS A 28 -26.35 -15.27 -12.38
CA CYS A 28 -26.73 -15.99 -13.58
C CYS A 28 -27.87 -16.97 -13.34
N LYS A 29 -28.57 -17.33 -14.43
CA LYS A 29 -29.68 -18.27 -14.42
C LYS A 29 -29.25 -19.65 -13.93
N GLY A 30 -30.03 -20.25 -13.06
CA GLY A 30 -29.82 -21.61 -12.57
C GLY A 30 -28.63 -21.77 -11.63
N VAL A 31 -27.96 -20.71 -11.23
CA VAL A 31 -26.93 -20.73 -10.20
C VAL A 31 -27.58 -20.51 -8.84
N PRO A 32 -27.47 -21.47 -7.90
CA PRO A 32 -28.04 -21.28 -6.57
C PRO A 32 -27.30 -20.18 -5.84
N PHE A 33 -28.07 -19.30 -5.21
CA PHE A 33 -27.52 -18.27 -4.36
C PHE A 33 -26.98 -18.86 -3.06
N GLN A 34 -25.72 -18.55 -2.74
CA GLN A 34 -25.09 -18.93 -1.50
C GLN A 34 -24.77 -17.66 -0.69
N GLY A 35 -25.59 -17.34 0.28
CA GLY A 35 -25.32 -16.25 1.21
C GLY A 35 -26.48 -15.28 1.44
N GLY A 36 -26.38 -14.46 2.48
CA GLY A 36 -27.43 -13.55 2.96
C GLY A 36 -27.57 -12.24 2.18
N ARG A 37 -26.73 -11.98 1.17
CA ARG A 37 -26.76 -10.75 0.38
C ARG A 37 -26.85 -11.11 -1.09
N CYS A 38 -27.97 -10.80 -1.73
CA CYS A 38 -28.19 -11.08 -3.14
C CYS A 38 -28.37 -9.79 -3.91
N PHE A 39 -27.48 -9.55 -4.84
CA PHE A 39 -27.66 -8.52 -5.84
C PHE A 39 -27.88 -9.22 -7.18
N THR A 40 -28.99 -8.93 -7.84
CA THR A 40 -29.29 -9.50 -9.15
C THR A 40 -29.03 -8.48 -10.23
N TYR A 41 -28.62 -8.96 -11.37
CA TYR A 41 -28.15 -8.16 -12.48
C TYR A 41 -29.08 -8.32 -13.67
N TRP A 42 -29.06 -7.34 -14.56
CA TRP A 42 -29.89 -7.31 -15.77
C TRP A 42 -31.39 -7.30 -15.43
N ASN A 43 -32.15 -8.00 -16.24
CA ASN A 43 -33.56 -8.18 -15.95
C ASN A 43 -33.71 -9.34 -14.94
N PRO A 44 -34.16 -9.11 -13.69
CA PRO A 44 -34.28 -10.17 -12.71
C PRO A 44 -35.34 -11.21 -13.05
N ALA A 45 -36.25 -10.88 -13.95
CA ALA A 45 -37.23 -11.84 -14.48
C ALA A 45 -36.58 -12.80 -15.49
N ASP A 46 -35.46 -12.41 -16.09
CA ASP A 46 -34.73 -13.20 -17.06
C ASP A 46 -33.21 -12.96 -16.90
N PRO A 47 -32.59 -13.57 -15.89
CA PRO A 47 -31.14 -13.44 -15.68
C PRO A 47 -30.38 -14.14 -16.82
N PRO A 48 -29.22 -13.60 -17.21
CA PRO A 48 -28.41 -14.22 -18.27
C PRO A 48 -27.86 -15.58 -17.86
N ASP A 49 -27.63 -16.44 -18.83
CA ASP A 49 -26.79 -17.59 -18.63
C ASP A 49 -25.32 -17.14 -18.41
N PHE A 50 -24.54 -17.85 -17.62
CA PHE A 50 -23.16 -17.44 -17.29
C PHE A 50 -22.23 -17.45 -18.53
N ASP A 51 -22.49 -18.31 -19.50
CA ASP A 51 -21.75 -18.35 -20.77
C ASP A 51 -21.97 -17.08 -21.61
N VAL A 52 -23.16 -16.46 -21.53
CA VAL A 52 -23.43 -15.17 -22.15
C VAL A 52 -22.57 -14.06 -21.50
N VAL A 53 -22.43 -14.06 -20.17
CA VAL A 53 -21.60 -13.10 -19.45
C VAL A 53 -20.12 -13.24 -19.84
N VAL A 54 -19.60 -14.47 -19.87
CA VAL A 54 -18.22 -14.74 -20.28
C VAL A 54 -17.97 -14.33 -21.72
N LYS A 55 -18.91 -14.68 -22.61
CA LYS A 55 -18.84 -14.32 -24.04
C LYS A 55 -18.81 -12.80 -24.22
N LEU A 56 -19.70 -12.07 -23.56
CA LEU A 56 -19.76 -10.61 -23.66
C LEU A 56 -18.50 -9.94 -23.11
N ALA A 57 -17.92 -10.43 -22.03
CA ALA A 57 -16.66 -9.92 -21.52
C ALA A 57 -15.54 -9.99 -22.57
N ALA A 58 -15.48 -11.08 -23.33
CA ALA A 58 -14.53 -11.24 -24.41
C ALA A 58 -14.87 -10.36 -25.64
N GLU A 59 -16.12 -10.38 -26.11
CA GLU A 59 -16.55 -9.64 -27.30
C GLU A 59 -16.50 -8.11 -27.11
N GLU A 60 -16.77 -7.64 -25.89
CA GLU A 60 -16.69 -6.22 -25.53
C GLU A 60 -15.29 -5.77 -25.11
N ASN A 61 -14.29 -6.64 -25.26
CA ASN A 61 -12.89 -6.31 -24.97
C ASN A 61 -12.67 -5.82 -23.50
N GLN A 62 -13.30 -6.50 -22.54
CA GLN A 62 -13.30 -6.11 -21.11
C GLN A 62 -12.09 -6.59 -20.32
N GLY A 63 -11.02 -6.99 -20.99
CA GLY A 63 -9.80 -7.53 -20.41
C GLY A 63 -9.51 -8.97 -20.81
N ASN A 64 -8.54 -9.57 -20.16
CA ASN A 64 -8.12 -10.96 -20.37
C ASN A 64 -8.34 -11.87 -19.16
N LEU A 65 -8.91 -11.35 -18.07
CA LEU A 65 -9.08 -12.04 -16.81
C LEU A 65 -10.50 -11.93 -16.28
N LEU A 66 -11.04 -13.02 -15.77
CA LEU A 66 -12.27 -13.04 -14.99
C LEU A 66 -11.96 -13.59 -13.60
N GLU A 67 -12.36 -12.86 -12.57
CA GLU A 67 -12.41 -13.41 -11.22
C GLU A 67 -13.79 -14.03 -10.97
N LEU A 68 -13.78 -15.30 -10.61
CA LEU A 68 -14.98 -16.13 -10.46
C LEU A 68 -15.31 -16.29 -8.98
N SER A 69 -16.10 -15.34 -8.46
CA SER A 69 -16.37 -15.22 -7.03
C SER A 69 -17.70 -15.88 -6.61
N TYR A 70 -17.71 -16.45 -5.41
CA TYR A 70 -18.89 -17.01 -4.74
C TYR A 70 -19.65 -18.10 -5.51
N ALA A 71 -18.99 -18.83 -6.40
CA ALA A 71 -19.56 -19.99 -7.04
C ALA A 71 -19.23 -21.27 -6.26
N ASN A 72 -20.18 -22.20 -6.16
CA ASN A 72 -19.78 -23.55 -5.75
C ASN A 72 -18.80 -24.15 -6.78
N GLY A 73 -17.98 -25.11 -6.34
CA GLY A 73 -16.89 -25.63 -7.15
C GLY A 73 -17.29 -26.16 -8.53
N ASP A 74 -18.46 -26.79 -8.68
CA ASP A 74 -18.94 -27.30 -9.97
C ASP A 74 -19.32 -26.16 -10.92
N VAL A 75 -19.96 -25.10 -10.44
CA VAL A 75 -20.26 -23.90 -11.23
C VAL A 75 -18.98 -23.21 -11.62
N MET A 76 -18.05 -23.03 -10.70
CA MET A 76 -16.74 -22.44 -10.95
C MET A 76 -15.98 -23.17 -12.06
N LEU A 77 -15.91 -24.52 -12.01
CA LEU A 77 -15.25 -25.32 -13.04
C LEU A 77 -15.90 -25.15 -14.43
N ARG A 78 -17.23 -25.05 -14.48
CA ARG A 78 -17.95 -24.77 -15.76
C ARG A 78 -17.62 -23.38 -16.29
N MET A 79 -17.58 -22.37 -15.43
CA MET A 79 -17.21 -21.00 -15.82
C MET A 79 -15.75 -20.91 -16.27
N MET A 80 -14.82 -21.58 -15.60
CA MET A 80 -13.43 -21.68 -16.04
C MET A 80 -13.32 -22.32 -17.43
N ALA A 81 -14.08 -23.40 -17.66
CA ALA A 81 -14.12 -24.06 -18.96
C ALA A 81 -14.68 -23.13 -20.06
N GLU A 82 -15.69 -22.33 -19.73
CA GLU A 82 -16.26 -21.36 -20.67
C GLU A 82 -15.26 -20.21 -20.92
N ALA A 83 -14.66 -19.61 -19.89
CA ALA A 83 -13.64 -18.59 -20.01
C ALA A 83 -12.48 -19.04 -20.94
N LYS A 84 -12.02 -20.28 -20.75
CA LYS A 84 -10.95 -20.86 -21.57
C LYS A 84 -11.31 -20.91 -23.07
N LYS A 85 -12.57 -21.12 -23.46
CA LYS A 85 -13.00 -21.12 -24.87
C LYS A 85 -12.75 -19.76 -25.56
N TYR A 86 -12.85 -18.68 -24.80
CA TYR A 86 -12.62 -17.31 -25.28
C TYR A 86 -11.20 -16.81 -25.00
N GLY A 87 -10.29 -17.66 -24.50
CA GLY A 87 -8.93 -17.27 -24.19
C GLY A 87 -8.81 -16.39 -22.95
N LEU A 88 -9.83 -16.34 -22.09
CA LEU A 88 -9.82 -15.59 -20.84
C LEU A 88 -9.22 -16.43 -19.70
N TYR A 89 -8.36 -15.82 -18.92
CA TYR A 89 -7.80 -16.39 -17.69
C TYR A 89 -8.84 -16.34 -16.57
N SER A 90 -8.64 -17.15 -15.55
CA SER A 90 -9.50 -17.19 -14.37
C SER A 90 -8.69 -16.99 -13.09
N LEU A 91 -9.18 -16.17 -12.20
CA LEU A 91 -8.84 -16.15 -10.78
C LEU A 91 -10.06 -16.70 -10.03
N VAL A 92 -9.87 -17.60 -9.06
CA VAL A 92 -11.01 -18.29 -8.48
C VAL A 92 -11.16 -17.98 -6.99
N PHE A 93 -12.40 -17.76 -6.57
CA PHE A 93 -12.81 -17.70 -5.18
C PHE A 93 -14.06 -18.55 -4.95
N PRO A 94 -13.91 -19.85 -4.68
CA PRO A 94 -15.06 -20.73 -4.43
C PRO A 94 -15.65 -20.58 -3.03
N GLY A 95 -14.98 -19.84 -2.14
CA GLY A 95 -15.30 -19.70 -0.72
C GLY A 95 -14.24 -20.30 0.18
N CYS A 96 -14.33 -20.00 1.48
CA CYS A 96 -13.33 -20.44 2.47
C CYS A 96 -13.65 -21.78 3.14
N SER A 97 -14.70 -22.48 2.70
CA SER A 97 -15.14 -23.72 3.32
C SER A 97 -14.21 -24.91 3.06
N GLU A 98 -14.19 -25.88 3.97
CA GLU A 98 -13.46 -27.16 3.80
C GLU A 98 -13.96 -27.96 2.58
N VAL A 99 -15.24 -27.80 2.21
CA VAL A 99 -15.85 -28.48 1.06
C VAL A 99 -15.11 -28.11 -0.24
N GLU A 100 -14.61 -26.90 -0.35
CA GLU A 100 -13.93 -26.41 -1.55
C GLU A 100 -12.54 -27.03 -1.77
N LEU A 101 -11.96 -27.67 -0.76
CA LEU A 101 -10.67 -28.36 -0.89
C LEU A 101 -10.71 -29.50 -1.91
N GLN A 102 -11.86 -30.13 -2.13
CA GLN A 102 -12.03 -31.21 -3.11
C GLN A 102 -11.82 -30.78 -4.58
N TYR A 103 -11.92 -29.47 -4.87
CA TYR A 103 -11.84 -28.96 -6.24
C TYR A 103 -10.42 -28.56 -6.66
N GLY A 104 -9.48 -28.42 -5.72
CA GLY A 104 -8.14 -27.91 -6.02
C GLY A 104 -7.40 -28.68 -7.12
N ALA A 105 -7.49 -30.02 -7.12
CA ALA A 105 -6.89 -30.84 -8.18
C ALA A 105 -7.50 -30.55 -9.56
N LYS A 106 -8.82 -30.38 -9.66
CA LYS A 106 -9.53 -30.07 -10.92
C LYS A 106 -9.21 -28.66 -11.40
N VAL A 107 -9.07 -27.68 -10.48
CA VAL A 107 -8.65 -26.32 -10.82
C VAL A 107 -7.24 -26.33 -11.39
N ARG A 108 -6.32 -27.09 -10.80
CA ARG A 108 -4.95 -27.23 -11.31
C ARG A 108 -4.88 -27.80 -12.72
N ASP A 109 -5.85 -28.61 -13.16
CA ASP A 109 -5.89 -29.18 -14.51
C ASP A 109 -6.13 -28.09 -15.59
N PHE A 110 -6.54 -26.87 -15.24
CA PHE A 110 -6.62 -25.74 -16.16
C PHE A 110 -5.24 -25.14 -16.48
N GLY A 111 -4.19 -25.51 -15.71
CA GLY A 111 -2.83 -25.02 -15.92
C GLY A 111 -2.73 -23.50 -15.82
N SER A 112 -1.99 -22.88 -16.74
CA SER A 112 -1.79 -21.42 -16.78
C SER A 112 -3.07 -20.61 -17.03
N MET A 113 -4.17 -21.22 -17.43
CA MET A 113 -5.46 -20.53 -17.59
C MET A 113 -6.13 -20.21 -16.24
N CYS A 114 -5.68 -20.82 -15.12
CA CYS A 114 -6.03 -20.42 -13.76
C CYS A 114 -4.82 -19.70 -13.13
N ILE A 115 -4.92 -18.41 -12.90
CA ILE A 115 -3.80 -17.63 -12.36
C ILE A 115 -3.62 -17.78 -10.86
N GLY A 116 -4.65 -18.18 -10.13
CA GLY A 116 -4.55 -18.38 -8.69
C GLY A 116 -5.90 -18.54 -7.99
N TYR A 117 -5.82 -18.53 -6.67
CA TYR A 117 -6.94 -18.60 -5.73
C TYR A 117 -6.93 -17.35 -4.85
N ASP A 118 -8.03 -16.61 -4.79
CA ASP A 118 -8.19 -15.45 -3.91
C ASP A 118 -9.06 -15.81 -2.69
N PHE A 119 -8.59 -15.45 -1.51
CA PHE A 119 -9.36 -15.55 -0.26
C PHE A 119 -10.30 -14.36 -0.04
N HIS A 120 -10.27 -13.36 -0.91
CA HIS A 120 -10.92 -12.08 -0.68
C HIS A 120 -10.54 -11.47 0.68
N GLU A 121 -11.47 -10.80 1.35
CA GLU A 121 -11.29 -10.13 2.64
C GLU A 121 -11.27 -11.08 3.86
N ALA A 122 -11.23 -12.40 3.65
CA ALA A 122 -11.45 -13.38 4.71
C ALA A 122 -10.51 -13.21 5.92
N PHE A 123 -9.27 -12.78 5.70
CA PHE A 123 -8.28 -12.65 6.78
C PHE A 123 -8.35 -11.30 7.50
N ALA A 124 -8.59 -10.21 6.80
CA ALA A 124 -8.47 -8.87 7.36
C ALA A 124 -9.79 -8.31 7.89
N MET A 125 -10.86 -8.48 7.15
CA MET A 125 -12.12 -7.78 7.44
C MET A 125 -13.15 -8.63 8.19
N GLY A 126 -12.96 -9.94 8.26
CA GLY A 126 -13.89 -10.83 8.96
C GLY A 126 -15.32 -10.86 8.40
N LEU A 127 -15.55 -10.30 7.22
CA LEU A 127 -16.88 -10.18 6.64
C LEU A 127 -17.51 -11.53 6.28
N TYR A 128 -16.68 -12.49 5.90
CA TYR A 128 -17.14 -13.79 5.40
C TYR A 128 -16.89 -14.91 6.39
N ASP A 129 -15.80 -14.82 7.13
CA ASP A 129 -15.45 -15.78 8.18
C ASP A 129 -14.71 -15.10 9.33
N SER A 130 -15.44 -14.72 10.37
CA SER A 130 -14.88 -14.09 11.58
C SER A 130 -13.82 -14.95 12.27
N ASN A 131 -13.78 -16.25 12.03
CA ASN A 131 -12.74 -17.14 12.55
C ASN A 131 -11.40 -16.96 11.84
N MET A 132 -11.39 -16.35 10.66
CA MET A 132 -10.21 -16.08 9.86
C MET A 132 -9.61 -14.72 10.14
N SER A 133 -10.42 -13.75 10.60
CA SER A 133 -9.98 -12.37 10.80
C SER A 133 -9.07 -12.20 12.02
N MET A 134 -8.33 -11.11 12.05
CA MET A 134 -7.49 -10.73 13.18
C MET A 134 -8.31 -10.36 14.43
N ASP A 135 -9.59 -10.02 14.30
CA ASP A 135 -10.51 -9.77 15.40
C ASP A 135 -10.52 -10.89 16.42
N ARG A 136 -10.38 -12.12 15.95
CA ARG A 136 -10.33 -13.29 16.83
C ARG A 136 -9.18 -13.21 17.83
N GLU A 137 -8.05 -12.64 17.42
CA GLU A 137 -6.87 -12.49 18.27
C GLU A 137 -6.92 -11.20 19.10
N MET A 138 -7.72 -10.23 18.67
CA MET A 138 -7.85 -8.92 19.32
C MET A 138 -9.10 -8.84 20.21
N THR A 139 -9.29 -9.83 21.10
CA THR A 139 -10.37 -9.75 22.08
C THR A 139 -10.12 -8.60 23.07
N PRO A 140 -11.16 -8.07 23.77
CA PRO A 140 -11.01 -7.04 24.78
C PRO A 140 -9.96 -7.36 25.83
N GLU A 141 -9.88 -8.61 26.28
CA GLU A 141 -8.92 -9.08 27.29
C GLU A 141 -7.48 -9.06 26.76
N ILE A 142 -7.27 -9.41 25.49
CA ILE A 142 -5.95 -9.38 24.83
C ILE A 142 -5.58 -7.93 24.51
N ALA A 143 -6.52 -7.12 24.03
CA ALA A 143 -6.32 -5.70 23.77
C ALA A 143 -5.90 -4.95 25.04
N ALA A 144 -6.48 -5.28 26.21
CA ALA A 144 -6.10 -4.68 27.48
C ALA A 144 -4.63 -4.90 27.85
N LYS A 145 -4.02 -6.00 27.40
CA LYS A 145 -2.58 -6.30 27.58
C LYS A 145 -1.72 -5.61 26.54
N ALA A 146 -2.29 -5.20 25.41
CA ALA A 146 -1.62 -4.58 24.25
C ALA A 146 -0.41 -5.38 23.73
N ASP A 147 -0.39 -6.70 23.88
CA ASP A 147 0.71 -7.56 23.41
C ASP A 147 0.54 -7.89 21.93
N LEU A 148 1.22 -7.11 21.10
CA LEU A 148 1.17 -7.23 19.64
C LEU A 148 1.73 -8.57 19.14
N LYS A 149 2.72 -9.12 19.86
CA LYS A 149 3.32 -10.40 19.48
C LYS A 149 2.32 -11.55 19.56
N THR A 150 1.56 -11.62 20.65
CA THR A 150 0.52 -12.65 20.80
C THR A 150 -0.53 -12.57 19.69
N ILE A 151 -0.95 -11.34 19.35
CA ILE A 151 -1.94 -11.11 18.29
C ILE A 151 -1.39 -11.53 16.92
N ALA A 152 -0.21 -11.05 16.56
CA ALA A 152 0.39 -11.33 15.25
C ALA A 152 0.73 -12.81 15.07
N ASP A 153 1.32 -13.45 16.08
CA ASP A 153 1.67 -14.87 16.03
C ASP A 153 0.43 -15.77 15.87
N GLY A 154 -0.65 -15.48 16.60
CA GLY A 154 -1.91 -16.22 16.49
C GLY A 154 -2.54 -16.07 15.11
N PHE A 155 -2.60 -14.85 14.59
CA PHE A 155 -3.10 -14.57 13.25
C PHE A 155 -2.29 -15.32 12.18
N MET A 156 -0.97 -15.15 12.17
CA MET A 156 -0.09 -15.81 11.20
C MET A 156 -0.19 -17.33 11.25
N ALA A 157 -0.32 -17.92 12.43
CA ALA A 157 -0.48 -19.37 12.58
C ALA A 157 -1.76 -19.88 11.88
N ARG A 158 -2.87 -19.14 12.00
CA ARG A 158 -4.15 -19.50 11.35
C ARG A 158 -4.09 -19.31 9.84
N VAL A 159 -3.56 -18.17 9.37
CA VAL A 159 -3.37 -17.93 7.93
C VAL A 159 -2.52 -19.04 7.32
N LYS A 160 -1.41 -19.40 8.00
CA LYS A 160 -0.54 -20.48 7.54
C LYS A 160 -1.25 -21.82 7.45
N ALA A 161 -2.02 -22.21 8.44
CA ALA A 161 -2.77 -23.46 8.43
C ALA A 161 -3.75 -23.52 7.25
N THR A 162 -4.43 -22.40 6.98
CA THR A 162 -5.38 -22.26 5.88
C THR A 162 -4.68 -22.32 4.52
N ALA A 163 -3.57 -21.61 4.35
CA ALA A 163 -2.78 -21.62 3.12
C ALA A 163 -2.21 -23.01 2.84
N ASP A 164 -1.62 -23.68 3.86
CA ASP A 164 -1.09 -25.03 3.75
C ASP A 164 -2.17 -26.03 3.30
N ALA A 165 -3.40 -25.90 3.82
CA ALA A 165 -4.53 -26.77 3.42
C ALA A 165 -4.90 -26.58 1.94
N ARG A 166 -4.90 -25.33 1.43
CA ARG A 166 -5.18 -25.01 0.01
C ARG A 166 -4.08 -25.53 -0.90
N HIS A 167 -2.82 -25.31 -0.56
CA HIS A 167 -1.69 -25.87 -1.32
C HIS A 167 -1.74 -27.40 -1.38
N LYS A 168 -2.03 -28.05 -0.25
CA LYS A 168 -2.19 -29.52 -0.20
C LYS A 168 -3.34 -30.02 -1.07
N ALA A 169 -4.42 -29.25 -1.17
CA ALA A 169 -5.55 -29.56 -2.05
C ALA A 169 -5.23 -29.40 -3.54
N GLY A 170 -4.19 -28.66 -3.89
CA GLY A 170 -3.75 -28.43 -5.28
C GLY A 170 -3.95 -27.02 -5.81
N TYR A 171 -4.44 -26.09 -5.00
CA TYR A 171 -4.46 -24.67 -5.36
C TYR A 171 -3.05 -24.09 -5.32
N SER A 172 -2.80 -23.09 -6.14
CA SER A 172 -1.51 -22.39 -6.23
C SER A 172 -1.73 -20.89 -6.42
N ASN A 173 -0.67 -20.12 -6.23
CA ASN A 173 -0.71 -18.67 -6.33
C ASN A 173 -1.82 -18.09 -5.45
N LEU A 174 -1.76 -18.44 -4.16
CA LEU A 174 -2.73 -17.95 -3.18
C LEU A 174 -2.60 -16.45 -3.01
N MET A 175 -3.73 -15.76 -3.07
CA MET A 175 -3.89 -14.32 -2.89
C MET A 175 -4.94 -14.07 -1.82
N ALA A 176 -4.93 -12.87 -1.25
CA ALA A 176 -6.00 -12.41 -0.39
C ALA A 176 -6.21 -10.93 -0.69
N SER A 177 -7.34 -10.58 -1.27
CA SER A 177 -7.74 -9.19 -1.50
C SER A 177 -8.19 -8.54 -0.19
N SER A 178 -7.33 -8.63 0.80
CA SER A 178 -7.50 -7.96 2.08
C SER A 178 -7.14 -6.49 1.94
N ALA A 179 -7.82 -5.63 2.69
CA ALA A 179 -7.35 -4.27 2.87
C ALA A 179 -5.88 -4.29 3.33
N SER A 180 -5.09 -3.35 2.87
CA SER A 180 -3.61 -3.34 2.98
C SER A 180 -3.02 -3.46 4.40
N PHE A 181 -3.83 -3.49 5.44
CA PHE A 181 -3.41 -3.53 6.85
C PHE A 181 -2.52 -4.71 7.21
N TYR A 182 -2.91 -5.93 6.79
CA TYR A 182 -2.34 -7.18 7.27
C TYR A 182 -1.66 -7.99 6.20
N ILE A 183 -1.63 -7.49 4.98
CA ILE A 183 -1.09 -8.21 3.82
C ILE A 183 0.35 -8.70 4.06
N ASP A 184 1.14 -7.97 4.80
CA ASP A 184 2.51 -8.36 5.13
C ASP A 184 2.55 -9.56 6.09
N TYR A 185 1.62 -9.66 7.03
CA TYR A 185 1.46 -10.84 7.90
C TYR A 185 0.91 -12.03 7.12
N GLU A 186 0.01 -11.80 6.18
CA GLU A 186 -0.56 -12.84 5.32
C GLU A 186 0.52 -13.44 4.42
N VAL A 187 1.34 -12.61 3.77
CA VAL A 187 2.47 -13.06 2.94
C VAL A 187 3.52 -13.77 3.79
N ALA A 188 3.85 -13.25 4.98
CA ALA A 188 4.77 -13.91 5.91
C ALA A 188 4.24 -15.28 6.38
N ALA A 189 2.91 -15.47 6.38
CA ALA A 189 2.24 -16.70 6.78
C ALA A 189 2.01 -17.70 5.64
N GLY A 190 2.33 -17.36 4.37
CA GLY A 190 2.28 -18.31 3.25
C GLY A 190 1.29 -17.98 2.14
N ILE A 191 0.78 -16.74 2.08
CA ILE A 191 0.13 -16.22 0.86
C ILE A 191 1.23 -15.98 -0.18
N ASP A 192 1.02 -16.45 -1.41
CA ASP A 192 2.06 -16.52 -2.44
C ASP A 192 2.27 -15.19 -3.18
N ILE A 193 1.19 -14.46 -3.43
CA ILE A 193 1.18 -13.23 -4.22
C ILE A 193 0.57 -12.10 -3.39
N PRO A 194 1.31 -11.04 -3.10
CA PRO A 194 0.76 -9.85 -2.48
C PRO A 194 -0.34 -9.24 -3.37
N TYR A 195 -1.54 -9.10 -2.82
CA TYR A 195 -2.72 -8.66 -3.55
C TYR A 195 -3.62 -7.87 -2.61
N THR A 196 -3.87 -6.59 -2.91
CA THR A 196 -4.63 -5.71 -2.01
C THR A 196 -6.00 -5.36 -2.60
N GLU A 197 -7.00 -5.30 -1.74
CA GLU A 197 -8.22 -4.57 -2.04
C GLU A 197 -7.99 -3.08 -1.79
N ASP A 198 -8.22 -2.29 -2.83
CA ASP A 198 -7.95 -0.86 -2.82
C ASP A 198 -9.25 -0.06 -2.83
N PHE A 199 -9.54 0.51 -1.68
CA PHE A 199 -10.73 1.33 -1.48
C PHE A 199 -10.48 2.80 -1.88
N PRO A 200 -11.54 3.50 -2.31
CA PRO A 200 -11.43 4.92 -2.67
C PRO A 200 -11.23 5.87 -1.47
N PHE A 201 -11.18 5.40 -0.26
CA PHE A 201 -10.83 6.19 0.93
C PHE A 201 -9.39 5.97 1.41
N GLY A 202 -8.65 5.06 0.78
CA GLY A 202 -7.23 4.85 0.98
C GLY A 202 -6.36 5.61 -0.04
N SER A 203 -5.08 5.32 -0.07
CA SER A 203 -4.15 5.82 -1.08
C SER A 203 -3.64 4.67 -1.94
N LEU A 204 -4.06 4.64 -3.21
CA LEU A 204 -3.61 3.58 -4.14
C LEU A 204 -2.10 3.56 -4.32
N THR A 205 -1.46 4.71 -4.23
CA THR A 205 0.01 4.82 -4.36
C THR A 205 0.70 4.18 -3.16
N VAL A 206 0.18 4.41 -1.95
CA VAL A 206 0.72 3.80 -0.72
C VAL A 206 0.49 2.29 -0.70
N ALA A 207 -0.72 1.83 -1.08
CA ALA A 207 -1.03 0.41 -1.20
C ALA A 207 -0.11 -0.28 -2.22
N SER A 208 0.15 0.37 -3.36
CA SER A 208 1.12 -0.12 -4.35
C SER A 208 2.54 -0.20 -3.80
N ALA A 209 2.96 0.78 -2.98
CA ALA A 209 4.27 0.79 -2.35
C ALA A 209 4.44 -0.40 -1.38
N LEU A 210 3.39 -0.72 -0.60
CA LEU A 210 3.40 -1.87 0.31
C LEU A 210 3.42 -3.20 -0.46
N THR A 211 2.49 -3.39 -1.39
CA THR A 211 2.36 -4.64 -2.15
C THR A 211 3.61 -4.94 -2.95
N ARG A 212 4.19 -3.92 -3.60
CA ARG A 212 5.44 -4.02 -4.37
C ARG A 212 6.63 -4.30 -3.45
N GLY A 213 6.75 -3.62 -2.31
CA GLY A 213 7.80 -3.85 -1.33
C GLY A 213 7.79 -5.29 -0.79
N LEU A 214 6.60 -5.83 -0.51
CA LEU A 214 6.42 -7.23 -0.14
C LEU A 214 6.80 -8.20 -1.25
N CYS A 215 6.34 -7.94 -2.48
CA CYS A 215 6.71 -8.75 -3.62
C CYS A 215 8.23 -8.83 -3.79
N ARG A 216 8.93 -7.71 -3.61
CA ARG A 216 10.39 -7.63 -3.70
C ARG A 216 11.08 -8.38 -2.55
N SER A 217 10.67 -8.15 -1.30
CA SER A 217 11.30 -8.74 -0.11
C SER A 217 11.07 -10.24 0.00
N CYS A 218 9.89 -10.72 -0.38
CA CYS A 218 9.54 -12.13 -0.36
C CYS A 218 9.84 -12.87 -1.66
N LYS A 219 10.37 -12.15 -2.69
CA LYS A 219 10.65 -12.71 -4.03
C LYS A 219 9.43 -13.37 -4.67
N CYS A 220 8.26 -12.74 -4.48
CA CYS A 220 7.03 -13.21 -5.10
C CYS A 220 7.08 -13.00 -6.62
N PRO A 221 6.41 -13.84 -7.42
CA PRO A 221 6.47 -13.76 -8.88
C PRO A 221 5.78 -12.51 -9.45
N ALA A 222 4.79 -11.99 -8.72
CA ALA A 222 4.00 -10.82 -9.09
C ALA A 222 3.33 -10.20 -7.87
N TRP A 223 2.67 -9.06 -8.08
CA TRP A 223 1.74 -8.47 -7.15
C TRP A 223 0.54 -7.88 -7.89
N GLY A 224 -0.55 -7.67 -7.19
CA GLY A 224 -1.78 -7.21 -7.79
C GLY A 224 -2.63 -6.30 -6.92
N SER A 225 -3.77 -5.91 -7.49
CA SER A 225 -4.72 -5.01 -6.87
C SER A 225 -6.15 -5.35 -7.30
N TYR A 226 -7.04 -5.37 -6.33
CA TYR A 226 -8.47 -5.50 -6.45
C TYR A 226 -9.08 -4.11 -6.18
N LEU A 227 -9.62 -3.48 -7.22
CA LEU A 227 -10.04 -2.09 -7.18
C LEU A 227 -11.53 -1.98 -6.87
N ALA A 228 -11.86 -1.45 -5.69
CA ALA A 228 -13.25 -1.22 -5.25
C ALA A 228 -13.77 0.20 -5.57
N HIS A 229 -13.17 0.86 -6.55
CA HIS A 229 -13.42 2.28 -6.84
C HIS A 229 -14.77 2.57 -7.45
N GLU A 230 -15.32 1.67 -8.22
CA GLU A 230 -16.68 1.81 -8.77
C GLU A 230 -17.75 1.65 -7.70
N TRP A 231 -17.43 0.98 -6.60
CA TRP A 231 -18.32 0.79 -5.46
C TRP A 231 -18.54 2.08 -4.68
N TYR A 232 -17.44 2.67 -4.25
CA TYR A 232 -17.39 3.72 -3.25
C TYR A 232 -16.90 5.05 -3.81
N SER A 233 -17.03 5.28 -5.11
CA SER A 233 -16.54 6.52 -5.69
C SER A 233 -17.07 7.73 -4.91
N PHE A 234 -16.16 8.51 -4.32
CA PHE A 234 -16.54 9.77 -3.65
C PHE A 234 -16.93 10.87 -4.63
N LEU A 235 -16.71 10.67 -5.91
CA LEU A 235 -17.17 11.61 -6.90
C LEU A 235 -18.65 11.36 -7.16
N PRO A 236 -19.51 12.39 -7.06
CA PRO A 236 -20.91 12.28 -7.41
C PRO A 236 -21.09 11.73 -8.82
N HIS A 237 -22.16 11.00 -9.05
CA HIS A 237 -22.44 10.36 -10.35
C HIS A 237 -22.40 11.34 -11.53
N LYS A 238 -22.86 12.57 -11.32
CA LYS A 238 -22.84 13.64 -12.33
C LYS A 238 -21.50 14.39 -12.42
N ASN A 239 -20.50 14.03 -11.62
CA ASN A 239 -19.20 14.66 -11.72
C ASN A 239 -18.53 14.23 -13.05
N PRO A 240 -18.11 15.19 -13.89
CA PRO A 240 -17.53 14.87 -15.20
C PRO A 240 -16.25 14.04 -15.11
N HIS A 241 -15.52 14.12 -13.98
CA HIS A 241 -14.26 13.41 -13.76
C HIS A 241 -14.42 12.04 -13.10
N LYS A 242 -15.65 11.54 -12.90
CA LYS A 242 -15.84 10.20 -12.31
C LYS A 242 -15.17 9.11 -13.16
N MET A 243 -15.35 9.16 -14.47
CA MET A 243 -14.73 8.19 -15.39
C MET A 243 -13.21 8.36 -15.46
N ASP A 244 -12.73 9.60 -15.41
CA ASP A 244 -11.29 9.87 -15.35
C ASP A 244 -10.65 9.29 -14.09
N SER A 245 -11.34 9.40 -12.95
CA SER A 245 -10.90 8.81 -11.69
C SER A 245 -10.79 7.28 -11.78
N LEU A 246 -11.80 6.61 -12.35
CA LEU A 246 -11.79 5.16 -12.54
C LEU A 246 -10.67 4.71 -13.51
N ARG A 247 -10.49 5.44 -14.61
CA ARG A 247 -9.38 5.19 -15.55
C ARG A 247 -8.03 5.35 -14.86
N THR A 248 -7.85 6.41 -14.07
CA THR A 248 -6.60 6.70 -13.35
C THR A 248 -6.24 5.61 -12.36
N ALA A 249 -7.23 4.94 -11.74
CA ALA A 249 -6.96 3.82 -10.85
C ALA A 249 -6.24 2.66 -11.58
N PHE A 250 -6.71 2.27 -12.77
CA PHE A 250 -6.06 1.25 -13.60
C PHE A 250 -4.67 1.68 -14.05
N GLN A 251 -4.57 2.91 -14.54
CA GLN A 251 -3.32 3.49 -15.05
C GLN A 251 -2.26 3.59 -13.94
N LEU A 252 -2.65 3.98 -12.73
CA LEU A 252 -1.75 4.07 -11.59
C LEU A 252 -1.18 2.68 -11.22
N LYS A 253 -2.03 1.65 -11.19
CA LYS A 253 -1.56 0.29 -10.92
C LYS A 253 -0.60 -0.21 -12.00
N TYR A 254 -0.89 0.08 -13.25
CA TYR A 254 0.01 -0.22 -14.37
C TYR A 254 1.37 0.51 -14.21
N VAL A 255 1.36 1.83 -13.96
CA VAL A 255 2.59 2.63 -13.81
C VAL A 255 3.41 2.16 -12.62
N THR A 256 2.77 1.76 -11.52
CA THR A 256 3.47 1.29 -10.31
C THR A 256 3.91 -0.17 -10.37
N GLY A 257 3.58 -0.89 -11.47
CA GLY A 257 4.13 -2.21 -11.77
C GLY A 257 3.28 -3.41 -11.36
N ALA A 258 1.97 -3.21 -11.05
CA ALA A 258 1.04 -4.32 -10.81
C ALA A 258 0.96 -5.24 -12.03
N LYS A 259 0.87 -6.55 -11.78
CA LYS A 259 0.71 -7.58 -12.81
C LYS A 259 -0.68 -8.21 -12.82
N ILE A 260 -1.49 -7.91 -11.83
CA ILE A 260 -2.89 -8.30 -11.73
C ILE A 260 -3.67 -7.05 -11.33
N ILE A 261 -4.66 -6.67 -12.13
CA ILE A 261 -5.51 -5.50 -11.90
C ILE A 261 -6.95 -5.93 -12.13
N ILE A 262 -7.75 -5.96 -11.09
CA ILE A 262 -9.14 -6.42 -11.15
C ILE A 262 -10.06 -5.32 -10.62
N ASN A 263 -11.20 -5.15 -11.28
CA ASN A 263 -12.29 -4.33 -10.77
C ASN A 263 -13.23 -5.20 -9.96
N GLU A 264 -13.57 -4.76 -8.76
CA GLU A 264 -14.39 -5.54 -7.84
C GLU A 264 -15.75 -5.90 -8.42
N SER A 265 -16.50 -4.93 -8.86
CA SER A 265 -17.88 -5.17 -9.29
C SER A 265 -18.05 -5.33 -10.79
N GLY A 266 -17.11 -4.83 -11.55
CA GLY A 266 -17.28 -4.76 -12.99
C GLY A 266 -18.53 -3.98 -13.40
N ASN A 267 -18.99 -4.16 -14.62
CA ASN A 267 -20.19 -3.51 -15.17
C ASN A 267 -21.45 -4.39 -15.06
N TRP A 268 -21.37 -5.50 -14.36
CA TRP A 268 -22.42 -6.51 -14.27
C TRP A 268 -23.13 -6.52 -12.93
N THR A 269 -22.73 -5.66 -11.99
CA THR A 269 -23.23 -5.73 -10.64
C THR A 269 -23.94 -4.46 -10.18
N LEU A 270 -24.96 -4.65 -9.33
CA LEU A 270 -25.69 -3.59 -8.65
C LEU A 270 -24.86 -2.79 -7.67
N GLN A 271 -23.80 -3.38 -7.24
CA GLN A 271 -22.89 -2.75 -6.32
C GLN A 271 -22.13 -1.62 -7.00
N SER A 272 -22.00 -1.69 -8.32
CA SER A 272 -21.37 -0.63 -9.08
C SER A 272 -22.06 0.71 -8.85
N SER A 273 -21.30 1.69 -8.38
CA SER A 273 -21.73 3.09 -8.28
C SER A 273 -22.02 3.73 -9.65
N LEU A 274 -21.80 2.97 -10.74
CA LEU A 274 -22.10 3.38 -12.11
C LEU A 274 -23.57 3.16 -12.47
N CYS A 275 -24.29 2.39 -11.67
CA CYS A 275 -25.71 2.14 -11.87
C CYS A 275 -26.55 3.28 -11.32
N GLU A 276 -27.37 3.90 -12.15
CA GLU A 276 -28.25 5.01 -11.72
C GLU A 276 -29.19 4.60 -10.60
N ASP A 277 -29.64 3.36 -10.60
CA ASP A 277 -30.53 2.79 -9.59
C ASP A 277 -29.78 2.07 -8.45
N SER A 278 -28.46 2.16 -8.43
CA SER A 278 -27.67 1.54 -7.38
C SER A 278 -27.87 2.26 -6.05
N PRO A 279 -28.20 1.54 -4.98
CA PRO A 279 -28.25 2.14 -3.65
C PRO A 279 -26.90 2.72 -3.21
N MET A 280 -25.79 2.22 -3.75
CA MET A 280 -24.44 2.75 -3.49
C MET A 280 -24.18 4.09 -4.20
N HIS A 281 -24.94 4.39 -5.25
CA HIS A 281 -24.89 5.66 -5.95
C HIS A 281 -25.28 6.86 -5.07
N SER A 282 -26.17 6.63 -4.14
CA SER A 282 -26.69 7.64 -3.21
C SER A 282 -25.98 7.66 -1.86
N LEU A 283 -24.91 6.85 -1.66
CA LEU A 283 -24.11 6.92 -0.46
C LEU A 283 -23.23 8.20 -0.51
N PRO A 284 -23.75 9.33 -0.04
CA PRO A 284 -22.91 10.44 0.33
C PRO A 284 -22.14 10.02 1.57
N ARG A 285 -21.04 10.68 1.85
CA ARG A 285 -20.23 10.48 3.04
C ARG A 285 -21.09 10.11 4.26
N ALA A 286 -20.59 9.28 5.15
CA ALA A 286 -21.25 8.77 6.36
C ALA A 286 -21.94 9.82 7.28
N THR A 287 -21.92 11.09 6.91
CA THR A 287 -22.55 12.23 7.59
C THR A 287 -23.90 12.65 7.01
N ASP A 288 -24.35 12.06 5.87
CA ASP A 288 -25.59 12.46 5.26
C ASP A 288 -26.74 11.53 5.71
N LYS A 289 -27.78 12.15 6.29
CA LYS A 289 -28.98 11.45 6.78
C LYS A 289 -29.71 10.65 5.71
N LEU A 290 -29.53 10.99 4.43
CA LEU A 290 -30.16 10.29 3.31
C LEU A 290 -29.51 8.91 3.11
N SER A 291 -28.17 8.79 3.29
CA SER A 291 -27.43 7.53 3.17
C SER A 291 -27.87 6.52 4.22
N THR A 292 -28.15 6.99 5.44
CA THR A 292 -28.61 6.13 6.54
C THR A 292 -29.97 5.53 6.23
N ARG A 293 -30.89 6.33 5.66
CA ARG A 293 -32.24 5.88 5.32
C ARG A 293 -32.22 4.82 4.21
N VAL A 294 -31.50 5.07 3.13
CA VAL A 294 -31.36 4.10 2.02
C VAL A 294 -30.69 2.82 2.49
N THR A 295 -29.67 2.94 3.33
CA THR A 295 -29.00 1.77 3.91
C THR A 295 -29.91 0.96 4.83
N ASP A 296 -30.78 1.62 5.59
CA ASP A 296 -31.71 0.94 6.49
C ASP A 296 -32.85 0.26 5.70
N GLU A 297 -33.40 0.89 4.68
CA GLU A 297 -34.36 0.28 3.77
C GLU A 297 -33.81 -0.96 3.07
N ILE A 298 -32.54 -0.90 2.64
CA ILE A 298 -31.83 -2.04 2.05
C ILE A 298 -31.61 -3.13 3.10
N ARG A 299 -31.14 -2.77 4.30
CA ARG A 299 -30.93 -3.73 5.40
C ARG A 299 -32.25 -4.40 5.80
N GLU A 300 -33.34 -3.67 5.85
CA GLU A 300 -34.65 -4.26 6.14
C GLU A 300 -35.11 -5.19 5.03
N SER A 301 -34.98 -4.80 3.76
CA SER A 301 -35.33 -5.67 2.63
C SER A 301 -34.49 -6.95 2.57
N LEU A 302 -33.24 -6.92 3.09
CA LEU A 302 -32.35 -8.07 3.15
C LEU A 302 -32.58 -8.97 4.38
N ARG A 303 -33.36 -8.49 5.39
CA ARG A 303 -33.70 -9.28 6.59
C ARG A 303 -34.78 -10.31 6.35
N GLU A 304 -35.61 -10.15 5.32
CA GLU A 304 -36.63 -11.12 4.99
C GLU A 304 -36.02 -12.32 4.22
N PRO A 305 -36.12 -13.54 4.76
CA PRO A 305 -35.57 -14.72 4.07
C PRO A 305 -36.21 -14.88 2.69
N GLY A 306 -35.40 -15.00 1.66
CA GLY A 306 -35.84 -15.20 0.28
C GLY A 306 -36.22 -13.92 -0.48
N LYS A 307 -36.15 -12.73 0.14
CA LYS A 307 -36.37 -11.48 -0.57
C LYS A 307 -35.08 -11.08 -1.32
N LYS A 308 -35.21 -11.00 -2.63
CA LYS A 308 -34.15 -10.49 -3.51
C LYS A 308 -34.36 -9.00 -3.66
N LEU A 309 -33.34 -8.20 -3.42
CA LEU A 309 -33.34 -6.81 -3.88
C LEU A 309 -33.20 -6.82 -5.41
N VAL A 310 -34.29 -6.46 -6.07
CA VAL A 310 -34.35 -6.45 -7.52
C VAL A 310 -34.14 -5.03 -7.98
N VAL A 311 -33.01 -4.73 -8.62
CA VAL A 311 -32.81 -3.44 -9.26
C VAL A 311 -32.50 -3.68 -10.73
N ASN A 312 -33.22 -2.99 -11.59
CA ASN A 312 -33.03 -3.03 -13.04
C ASN A 312 -31.80 -2.21 -13.40
N ILE A 313 -30.70 -2.88 -13.69
CA ILE A 313 -29.55 -2.24 -14.33
C ILE A 313 -29.78 -2.26 -15.83
N SER A 314 -29.89 -1.09 -16.41
CA SER A 314 -29.84 -0.99 -17.86
C SER A 314 -28.38 -1.07 -18.30
N PRO A 315 -27.96 -2.13 -19.02
CA PRO A 315 -26.63 -2.16 -19.65
C PRO A 315 -26.44 -1.04 -20.68
N ARG A 316 -27.52 -0.30 -20.98
CA ARG A 316 -27.52 0.85 -21.89
C ARG A 316 -27.40 2.19 -21.17
N SER A 317 -27.25 2.20 -19.84
CA SER A 317 -27.06 3.47 -19.13
C SER A 317 -25.78 4.16 -19.65
N PRO A 318 -25.78 5.49 -19.79
CA PRO A 318 -24.59 6.22 -20.28
C PRO A 318 -23.34 5.95 -19.42
N GLN A 319 -23.51 5.73 -18.14
CA GLN A 319 -22.45 5.48 -17.18
C GLN A 319 -21.83 4.10 -17.40
N VAL A 320 -22.64 3.06 -17.52
CA VAL A 320 -22.16 1.70 -17.82
C VAL A 320 -21.43 1.68 -19.16
N GLN A 321 -21.99 2.37 -20.18
CA GLN A 321 -21.33 2.47 -21.48
C GLN A 321 -19.99 3.24 -21.41
N ALA A 322 -19.93 4.31 -20.63
CA ALA A 322 -18.70 5.05 -20.42
C ALA A 322 -17.65 4.19 -19.67
N TYR A 323 -18.07 3.44 -18.67
CA TYR A 323 -17.19 2.52 -17.94
C TYR A 323 -16.64 1.40 -18.84
N LYS A 324 -17.50 0.73 -19.59
CA LYS A 324 -17.09 -0.28 -20.58
C LYS A 324 -16.05 0.27 -21.56
N ARG A 325 -16.25 1.51 -22.01
CA ARG A 325 -15.32 2.17 -22.91
C ARG A 325 -13.94 2.39 -22.27
N ILE A 326 -13.86 2.94 -21.04
CA ILE A 326 -12.56 3.17 -20.39
C ILE A 326 -11.81 1.87 -20.08
N ILE A 327 -12.52 0.79 -19.76
CA ILE A 327 -11.93 -0.54 -19.58
C ILE A 327 -11.34 -1.02 -20.90
N SER A 328 -12.14 -0.98 -21.99
CA SER A 328 -11.69 -1.42 -23.31
C SER A 328 -10.52 -0.58 -23.84
N GLU A 329 -10.57 0.75 -23.68
CA GLU A 329 -9.48 1.67 -24.05
C GLU A 329 -8.19 1.37 -23.27
N PHE A 330 -8.29 1.12 -21.97
CA PHE A 330 -7.12 0.76 -21.16
C PHE A 330 -6.56 -0.60 -21.56
N TYR A 331 -7.42 -1.59 -21.79
CA TYR A 331 -6.96 -2.90 -22.23
C TYR A 331 -6.29 -2.84 -23.61
N ASP A 332 -6.83 -2.05 -24.55
CA ASP A 332 -6.19 -1.80 -25.85
C ASP A 332 -4.85 -1.08 -25.69
N TYR A 333 -4.76 -0.12 -24.75
CA TYR A 333 -3.49 0.52 -24.42
C TYR A 333 -2.45 -0.51 -23.96
N THR A 334 -2.83 -1.46 -23.10
CA THR A 334 -1.89 -2.49 -22.61
C THR A 334 -1.43 -3.45 -23.71
N LYS A 335 -2.26 -3.70 -24.73
CA LYS A 335 -1.86 -4.49 -25.90
C LYS A 335 -0.86 -3.76 -26.79
N ALA A 336 -1.06 -2.45 -26.96
CA ALA A 336 -0.15 -1.60 -27.74
C ALA A 336 1.14 -1.26 -26.98
N ASN A 337 1.05 -1.14 -25.66
CA ASN A 337 2.15 -0.85 -24.75
C ASN A 337 2.16 -1.92 -23.65
N PRO A 338 2.80 -3.06 -23.85
CA PRO A 338 2.85 -4.11 -22.84
C PRO A 338 3.45 -3.60 -21.53
N ALA A 339 2.89 -4.05 -20.40
CA ALA A 339 3.39 -3.67 -19.09
C ALA A 339 4.87 -4.06 -18.94
N PRO A 340 5.76 -3.14 -18.55
CA PRO A 340 7.19 -3.39 -18.52
C PRO A 340 7.53 -4.60 -17.66
N SER A 341 8.49 -5.41 -18.10
CA SER A 341 8.98 -6.56 -17.33
C SER A 341 9.72 -6.09 -16.07
N GLY A 342 9.82 -6.98 -15.10
CA GLY A 342 10.43 -6.67 -13.80
C GLY A 342 9.58 -5.76 -12.93
N GLN A 343 10.24 -5.16 -11.93
CA GLN A 343 9.62 -4.19 -11.03
C GLN A 343 10.25 -2.81 -11.21
N PRO A 344 9.49 -1.73 -10.97
CA PRO A 344 10.07 -0.40 -11.03
C PRO A 344 11.17 -0.22 -9.98
N GLU A 345 12.14 0.64 -10.29
CA GLU A 345 13.14 1.06 -9.34
C GLU A 345 12.48 1.78 -8.16
N ALA A 346 12.84 1.38 -6.95
CA ALA A 346 12.44 2.03 -5.72
C ALA A 346 13.66 2.08 -4.80
N VAL A 347 14.27 3.23 -4.65
CA VAL A 347 15.51 3.40 -3.87
C VAL A 347 15.26 3.94 -2.46
N ILE A 348 14.03 4.29 -2.14
CA ILE A 348 13.57 4.71 -0.81
C ILE A 348 12.74 3.57 -0.22
N GLY A 349 13.15 3.06 0.93
CA GLY A 349 12.39 2.13 1.74
C GLY A 349 11.71 2.83 2.92
N ILE A 350 10.42 2.60 3.11
CA ILE A 350 9.68 3.00 4.30
C ILE A 350 9.53 1.75 5.17
N ALA A 351 10.10 1.76 6.35
CA ALA A 351 9.98 0.62 7.24
C ALA A 351 8.58 0.58 7.87
N LYS A 352 7.80 -0.46 7.54
CA LYS A 352 6.67 -0.90 8.36
C LYS A 352 7.23 -1.81 9.44
N GLY A 353 7.22 -1.33 10.66
CA GLY A 353 7.94 -1.95 11.77
C GLY A 353 7.46 -3.36 12.10
N HIS A 354 8.30 -4.11 12.78
CA HIS A 354 7.93 -5.39 13.35
C HIS A 354 6.83 -5.20 14.38
N LEU A 355 5.78 -5.99 14.28
CA LEU A 355 4.55 -5.90 15.06
C LEU A 355 3.78 -4.57 14.88
N ASP A 356 4.06 -3.81 13.83
CA ASP A 356 3.21 -2.69 13.46
C ASP A 356 1.95 -3.22 12.78
N LEU A 357 0.84 -3.20 13.51
CA LEU A 357 -0.46 -3.62 13.00
C LEU A 357 -1.26 -2.44 12.42
N SER A 358 -0.72 -1.22 12.39
CA SER A 358 -1.42 -0.08 11.81
C SER A 358 -1.50 -0.19 10.30
N GLY A 359 -2.65 0.15 9.74
CA GLY A 359 -2.84 0.24 8.31
C GLY A 359 -2.02 1.36 7.70
N SER A 360 -1.38 1.11 6.56
CA SER A 360 -0.46 2.05 5.95
C SER A 360 -1.15 3.09 5.06
N ASP A 361 -2.26 2.75 4.41
CA ASP A 361 -2.90 3.55 3.36
C ASP A 361 -4.37 3.83 3.62
N PHE A 362 -4.96 3.13 4.54
CA PHE A 362 -6.38 3.24 4.88
C PHE A 362 -6.65 4.62 5.48
N VAL A 363 -7.67 4.88 6.17
CA VAL A 363 -7.99 6.22 6.67
C VAL A 363 -6.91 6.71 7.66
N PRO A 364 -6.49 7.97 7.63
CA PRO A 364 -5.48 8.50 8.56
C PRO A 364 -5.75 8.25 10.04
N ASN A 365 -7.01 8.03 10.41
CA ASN A 365 -7.45 7.73 11.78
C ASN A 365 -7.75 6.26 12.03
N SER A 366 -7.58 5.41 11.04
CA SER A 366 -7.76 3.98 11.19
C SER A 366 -6.41 3.31 11.40
N ALA A 367 -5.85 3.49 12.55
CA ALA A 367 -5.18 2.33 13.13
C ALA A 367 -6.18 1.17 13.09
N ILE A 368 -5.74 -0.04 12.89
CA ILE A 368 -6.47 -1.30 13.12
C ILE A 368 -7.50 -1.18 14.25
N VAL A 369 -7.13 -0.45 15.22
CA VAL A 369 -7.78 -0.18 16.46
C VAL A 369 -9.11 0.51 16.29
N SER A 370 -9.24 1.47 15.38
CA SER A 370 -10.52 2.17 15.18
C SER A 370 -11.49 1.36 14.33
N ALA A 371 -11.00 0.48 13.47
CA ALA A 371 -11.85 -0.41 12.69
C ALA A 371 -12.60 -1.42 13.59
N TYR A 372 -12.00 -1.79 14.74
CA TYR A 372 -12.55 -2.81 15.64
C TYR A 372 -12.92 -2.28 17.03
N ASN A 373 -12.96 -0.96 17.21
CA ASN A 373 -13.27 -0.30 18.49
C ASN A 373 -12.36 -0.72 19.66
N ILE A 374 -11.17 -1.24 19.40
CA ILE A 374 -10.26 -1.74 20.43
C ILE A 374 -9.74 -0.60 21.31
N ALA A 375 -9.67 0.62 20.76
CA ALA A 375 -9.31 1.81 21.52
C ALA A 375 -10.22 2.06 22.73
N GLU A 376 -11.45 1.59 22.71
CA GLU A 376 -12.38 1.64 23.85
C GLU A 376 -11.88 0.81 25.04
N HIS A 377 -11.08 -0.21 24.76
CA HIS A 377 -10.56 -1.12 25.79
C HIS A 377 -9.15 -0.78 26.22
N ASN A 378 -8.40 -0.05 25.39
CA ASN A 378 -7.03 0.34 25.72
C ASN A 378 -6.63 1.65 25.00
N PRO A 379 -6.41 2.75 25.73
CA PRO A 379 -6.07 4.05 25.14
C PRO A 379 -4.73 4.06 24.39
N ASN A 380 -3.82 3.11 24.64
CA ASN A 380 -2.58 3.00 23.88
C ASN A 380 -2.80 2.57 22.40
N TRP A 381 -4.01 2.15 22.07
CA TRP A 381 -4.39 1.78 20.73
C TRP A 381 -5.07 2.93 19.96
N MET A 382 -5.19 4.09 20.54
CA MET A 382 -5.68 5.28 19.83
C MET A 382 -4.66 5.77 18.81
N TYR A 383 -5.14 6.48 17.79
CA TYR A 383 -4.28 7.23 16.88
C TYR A 383 -3.32 8.12 17.67
N GLY A 384 -2.06 7.98 17.41
CA GLY A 384 -1.01 8.65 18.17
C GLY A 384 0.18 9.06 17.31
N THR A 385 1.28 9.35 17.97
CA THR A 385 2.48 9.84 17.31
C THR A 385 3.11 8.86 16.30
N PRO A 386 3.01 7.52 16.43
CA PRO A 386 3.47 6.61 15.39
C PRO A 386 2.69 6.76 14.07
N GLU A 387 1.35 6.79 14.15
CA GLU A 387 0.48 6.95 12.97
C GLU A 387 0.66 8.33 12.34
N GLN A 388 0.77 9.37 13.16
CA GLN A 388 1.08 10.71 12.70
C GLN A 388 2.43 10.80 11.99
N SER A 389 3.44 10.09 12.48
CA SER A 389 4.76 10.03 11.85
C SER A 389 4.68 9.42 10.45
N MET A 390 3.96 8.31 10.32
CA MET A 390 3.73 7.64 9.05
C MET A 390 2.96 8.55 8.07
N GLN A 391 1.93 9.25 8.55
CA GLN A 391 1.16 10.17 7.73
C GLN A 391 1.99 11.35 7.22
N ILE A 392 2.86 11.94 8.05
CA ILE A 392 3.77 13.02 7.63
C ILE A 392 4.68 12.50 6.51
N LEU A 393 5.31 11.33 6.71
CA LEU A 393 6.18 10.73 5.70
C LEU A 393 5.43 10.44 4.39
N GLN A 394 4.22 9.89 4.47
CA GLN A 394 3.40 9.63 3.28
C GLN A 394 3.04 10.92 2.54
N ASN A 395 2.72 12.00 3.24
CA ASN A 395 2.40 13.29 2.62
C ASN A 395 3.61 13.90 1.90
N VAL A 396 4.83 13.64 2.37
CA VAL A 396 6.06 14.08 1.70
C VAL A 396 6.35 13.23 0.45
N LEU A 397 6.34 11.91 0.59
CA LEU A 397 6.74 10.99 -0.48
C LEU A 397 5.64 10.78 -1.53
N PHE A 398 4.38 10.81 -1.11
CA PHE A 398 3.20 10.59 -1.94
C PHE A 398 2.22 11.76 -1.81
N PRO A 399 2.63 12.98 -2.18
CA PRO A 399 1.78 14.16 -2.04
C PRO A 399 0.48 13.95 -2.81
N LYS A 400 -0.64 14.16 -2.11
CA LYS A 400 -1.95 14.12 -2.73
C LYS A 400 -2.25 15.50 -3.32
N PRO A 401 -2.85 15.55 -4.51
CA PRO A 401 -3.39 16.79 -5.05
C PRO A 401 -4.39 17.41 -4.07
N ASP A 402 -4.46 18.72 -4.05
CA ASP A 402 -5.24 19.53 -3.10
C ASP A 402 -6.68 18.98 -2.90
N MET A 403 -6.98 18.65 -1.65
CA MET A 403 -8.22 17.98 -1.25
C MET A 403 -9.49 18.84 -1.40
N PHE A 404 -9.33 20.14 -1.52
CA PHE A 404 -10.45 21.09 -1.51
C PHE A 404 -10.91 21.54 -2.89
N ALA A 405 -10.18 21.19 -3.94
CA ALA A 405 -10.62 21.51 -5.28
C ALA A 405 -11.70 20.49 -5.76
N PRO A 406 -12.79 20.96 -6.35
CA PRO A 406 -13.95 20.11 -6.67
C PRO A 406 -13.68 19.00 -7.69
N ASN A 407 -12.55 19.03 -8.35
CA ASN A 407 -12.17 18.09 -9.41
C ASN A 407 -11.00 17.18 -9.02
N LYS A 408 -10.58 17.18 -7.75
CA LYS A 408 -9.34 16.50 -7.35
C LYS A 408 -9.61 15.22 -6.59
N ASN A 409 -8.87 14.19 -6.96
CA ASN A 409 -9.05 12.85 -6.43
C ASN A 409 -8.17 12.64 -5.19
N LEU A 410 -8.82 12.30 -4.09
CA LEU A 410 -8.17 12.08 -2.79
C LEU A 410 -7.35 10.79 -2.71
N HIS A 411 -7.48 9.91 -3.72
CA HIS A 411 -7.02 8.52 -3.66
C HIS A 411 -5.65 8.31 -4.29
N PHE A 412 -5.18 9.28 -5.07
CA PHE A 412 -3.94 9.17 -5.81
C PHE A 412 -2.89 10.09 -5.25
N GLY A 413 -1.74 9.55 -4.90
CA GLY A 413 -0.57 10.31 -4.55
C GLY A 413 0.43 10.31 -5.70
N ALA A 414 1.03 11.46 -5.99
CA ALA A 414 2.16 11.56 -6.91
C ALA A 414 3.41 10.91 -6.32
N THR A 415 4.45 10.75 -7.13
CA THR A 415 5.75 10.20 -6.70
C THR A 415 6.91 11.09 -7.15
N PRO A 416 6.95 12.37 -6.73
CA PRO A 416 7.93 13.34 -7.24
C PRO A 416 9.38 12.97 -6.93
N TYR A 417 9.62 12.15 -5.92
CA TYR A 417 10.94 11.65 -5.53
C TYR A 417 11.25 10.26 -6.08
N GLY A 418 10.43 9.74 -6.99
CA GLY A 418 10.49 8.37 -7.48
C GLY A 418 9.63 7.42 -6.66
N GLN A 419 9.60 6.15 -7.07
CA GLN A 419 8.88 5.13 -6.35
C GLN A 419 9.57 4.82 -5.01
N ALA A 420 8.78 4.67 -3.96
CA ALA A 420 9.23 4.18 -2.67
C ALA A 420 8.50 2.88 -2.34
N ASP A 421 9.18 1.93 -1.71
CA ASP A 421 8.57 0.70 -1.22
C ASP A 421 8.31 0.78 0.28
N ILE A 422 7.19 0.22 0.73
CA ILE A 422 7.00 -0.06 2.15
C ILE A 422 7.60 -1.45 2.42
N VAL A 423 8.65 -1.46 3.23
CA VAL A 423 9.42 -2.67 3.57
C VAL A 423 8.89 -3.21 4.88
N SER A 424 8.27 -4.38 4.87
CA SER A 424 7.72 -4.97 6.09
C SER A 424 8.77 -5.72 6.88
N PHE A 425 8.74 -5.50 8.18
CA PHE A 425 9.48 -6.25 9.19
C PHE A 425 8.58 -7.24 9.95
N ALA A 426 7.42 -7.59 9.39
CA ALA A 426 6.50 -8.58 9.99
C ALA A 426 7.16 -9.95 10.19
N SER A 427 8.09 -10.33 9.31
CA SER A 427 8.96 -11.48 9.51
C SER A 427 10.40 -11.03 9.82
N ASP A 428 11.10 -11.82 10.64
CA ASP A 428 12.48 -11.57 11.04
C ASP A 428 13.52 -11.99 9.96
N SER A 429 13.10 -11.98 8.68
CA SER A 429 13.88 -12.47 7.54
C SER A 429 14.62 -11.38 6.75
N ILE A 430 14.43 -10.11 7.09
CA ILE A 430 15.10 -8.99 6.43
C ILE A 430 16.61 -9.05 6.71
N THR A 431 17.42 -8.96 5.65
CA THR A 431 18.89 -9.00 5.73
C THR A 431 19.51 -7.68 5.27
N ALA A 432 20.73 -7.41 5.74
CA ALA A 432 21.51 -6.25 5.30
C ALA A 432 21.70 -6.25 3.77
N ASP A 433 22.00 -7.42 3.18
CA ASP A 433 22.20 -7.56 1.73
C ASP A 433 20.94 -7.20 0.95
N PHE A 434 19.76 -7.65 1.42
CA PHE A 434 18.50 -7.27 0.79
C PHE A 434 18.30 -5.75 0.84
N LEU A 435 18.53 -5.13 1.99
CA LEU A 435 18.37 -3.68 2.17
C LEU A 435 19.36 -2.91 1.28
N LEU A 436 20.64 -3.28 1.29
CA LEU A 436 21.68 -2.65 0.47
C LEU A 436 21.41 -2.78 -1.03
N ASN A 437 20.94 -3.94 -1.45
CA ASN A 437 20.68 -4.19 -2.86
C ASN A 437 19.48 -3.45 -3.43
N ASN A 438 18.56 -2.97 -2.57
CA ASN A 438 17.33 -2.36 -3.03
C ASN A 438 17.18 -0.89 -2.63
N TYR A 439 17.68 -0.48 -1.47
CA TYR A 439 17.35 0.85 -0.93
C TYR A 439 18.62 1.64 -0.60
N LYS A 440 18.70 2.88 -1.09
CA LYS A 440 19.73 3.86 -0.70
C LYS A 440 19.39 4.51 0.63
N VAL A 441 18.09 4.69 0.90
CA VAL A 441 17.57 5.28 2.13
C VAL A 441 16.49 4.38 2.71
N LEU A 442 16.56 4.11 4.01
CA LEU A 442 15.54 3.41 4.79
C LEU A 442 15.03 4.35 5.90
N ILE A 443 13.72 4.52 5.99
CA ILE A 443 13.09 5.46 6.92
C ILE A 443 12.13 4.71 7.83
N PHE A 444 12.39 4.73 9.15
CA PHE A 444 11.45 4.32 10.17
C PHE A 444 10.56 5.49 10.57
N SER A 445 9.26 5.29 10.61
CA SER A 445 8.30 6.34 11.01
C SER A 445 7.19 5.84 11.92
N GLY A 446 6.55 4.72 11.62
CA GLY A 446 5.47 4.12 12.40
C GLY A 446 5.95 3.36 13.65
N TRP A 447 5.07 2.54 14.22
CA TRP A 447 5.42 1.67 15.34
C TRP A 447 6.51 0.65 14.96
N ASN A 448 7.35 0.28 15.93
CA ASN A 448 8.28 -0.84 15.77
C ASN A 448 8.61 -1.50 17.10
N SER A 449 8.79 -2.82 17.07
CA SER A 449 9.39 -3.60 18.14
C SER A 449 10.66 -4.26 17.60
N CYS A 450 11.82 -3.75 18.00
CA CYS A 450 13.11 -4.14 17.42
C CYS A 450 13.56 -5.53 17.91
N THR A 451 13.80 -6.45 16.98
CA THR A 451 14.46 -7.73 17.26
C THR A 451 15.96 -7.62 17.11
N MET A 452 16.71 -8.59 17.67
CA MET A 452 18.17 -8.64 17.50
C MET A 452 18.57 -8.88 16.02
N ASN A 453 17.81 -9.68 15.27
CA ASN A 453 18.07 -9.91 13.86
C ASN A 453 17.84 -8.66 13.04
N GLN A 454 16.75 -7.93 13.31
CA GLN A 454 16.49 -6.64 12.70
C GLN A 454 17.62 -5.64 13.00
N TYR A 455 18.06 -5.53 14.26
CA TYR A 455 19.15 -4.64 14.64
C TYR A 455 20.44 -4.97 13.88
N LYS A 456 20.84 -6.25 13.81
CA LYS A 456 22.02 -6.69 13.05
C LYS A 456 21.89 -6.38 11.55
N ALA A 457 20.71 -6.56 10.98
CA ALA A 457 20.45 -6.21 9.57
C ALA A 457 20.61 -4.71 9.32
N LEU A 458 20.13 -3.86 10.24
CA LEU A 458 20.30 -2.41 10.18
C LEU A 458 21.76 -1.98 10.34
N CYS A 459 22.51 -2.58 11.28
CA CYS A 459 23.95 -2.33 11.42
C CYS A 459 24.69 -2.70 10.12
N GLY A 460 24.46 -3.88 9.57
CA GLY A 460 25.07 -4.30 8.31
C GLY A 460 24.71 -3.40 7.14
N TYR A 461 23.44 -2.95 7.07
CA TYR A 461 22.98 -2.01 6.05
C TYR A 461 23.75 -0.67 6.12
N VAL A 462 23.85 -0.07 7.32
CA VAL A 462 24.58 1.19 7.51
C VAL A 462 26.08 1.00 7.22
N HIS A 463 26.72 -0.02 7.77
CA HIS A 463 28.13 -0.29 7.54
C HIS A 463 28.46 -0.52 6.04
N GLY A 464 27.51 -1.08 5.29
CA GLY A 464 27.63 -1.32 3.85
C GLY A 464 27.44 -0.09 2.97
N GLY A 465 26.96 1.05 3.52
CA GLY A 465 26.75 2.30 2.78
C GLY A 465 25.31 2.79 2.72
N GLY A 466 24.37 2.09 3.37
CA GLY A 466 22.97 2.52 3.46
C GLY A 466 22.78 3.75 4.34
N LYS A 467 21.73 4.51 4.07
CA LYS A 467 21.31 5.67 4.88
C LYS A 467 20.07 5.31 5.65
N LEU A 468 20.10 5.46 6.98
CA LEU A 468 19.01 5.08 7.88
C LEU A 468 18.46 6.32 8.60
N CYS A 469 17.15 6.55 8.53
CA CYS A 469 16.44 7.50 9.39
C CYS A 469 15.69 6.73 10.48
N ILE A 470 16.02 6.96 11.75
CA ILE A 470 15.44 6.21 12.87
C ILE A 470 15.38 7.05 14.14
N ALA A 471 14.38 6.78 15.00
CA ALA A 471 14.24 7.39 16.32
C ALA A 471 14.37 6.32 17.43
N LEU A 472 14.66 6.74 18.66
CA LEU A 472 14.79 5.84 19.83
C LEU A 472 13.62 4.86 19.98
N PRO A 473 12.34 5.27 19.85
CA PRO A 473 11.21 4.35 20.03
C PRO A 473 11.25 3.16 19.08
N HIS A 474 11.77 3.33 17.86
CA HIS A 474 11.88 2.24 16.90
C HIS A 474 12.87 1.14 17.31
N LEU A 475 13.71 1.41 18.30
CA LEU A 475 14.70 0.49 18.85
C LEU A 475 14.23 -0.17 20.17
N SER A 476 12.97 0.03 20.55
CA SER A 476 12.36 -0.67 21.69
C SER A 476 12.13 -2.14 21.38
N THR A 477 12.43 -3.01 22.34
CA THR A 477 12.17 -4.46 22.29
C THR A 477 10.81 -4.84 22.89
N ASP A 478 10.05 -3.86 23.40
CA ASP A 478 8.75 -4.11 24.03
C ASP A 478 7.69 -4.45 22.99
N THR A 479 7.10 -5.62 23.09
CA THR A 479 6.03 -6.10 22.20
C THR A 479 4.65 -5.57 22.57
N ARG A 480 4.54 -4.82 23.68
CA ARG A 480 3.30 -4.18 24.11
C ARG A 480 3.21 -2.78 23.55
N ARG A 481 2.08 -2.45 22.96
CA ARG A 481 1.86 -1.12 22.43
C ARG A 481 1.72 -0.09 23.56
N ARG A 482 2.78 0.71 23.75
CA ARG A 482 2.85 1.80 24.73
C ARG A 482 3.58 2.99 24.12
N TYR A 483 3.10 4.20 24.38
CA TYR A 483 3.66 5.40 23.76
C TYR A 483 4.82 6.02 24.54
N ASP A 484 4.77 6.01 25.86
CA ASP A 484 5.64 6.83 26.70
C ASP A 484 6.23 6.10 27.93
N THR A 485 5.90 4.84 28.10
CA THR A 485 6.25 4.09 29.31
C THR A 485 7.48 3.20 29.17
N PHE A 486 8.08 3.09 27.96
CA PHE A 486 9.31 2.34 27.79
C PHE A 486 10.52 3.12 28.34
N GLY A 487 11.52 2.40 28.79
CA GLY A 487 12.74 2.94 29.39
C GLY A 487 13.99 2.29 28.82
N LEU A 488 15.13 2.64 29.37
CA LEU A 488 16.43 2.17 28.89
C LEU A 488 16.53 0.64 28.79
N LYS A 489 15.93 -0.08 29.76
CA LYS A 489 15.90 -1.55 29.78
C LYS A 489 15.10 -2.16 28.61
N ASP A 490 14.21 -1.37 28.02
CA ASP A 490 13.35 -1.80 26.92
C ASP A 490 14.01 -1.51 25.56
N LEU A 491 15.15 -0.81 25.51
CA LEU A 491 15.91 -0.61 24.30
C LEU A 491 16.77 -1.82 23.95
N ILE A 492 16.95 -2.05 22.65
CA ILE A 492 17.88 -3.06 22.14
C ILE A 492 19.27 -2.84 22.77
N ASN A 493 19.97 -3.91 23.13
CA ASN A 493 21.27 -3.89 23.82
C ASN A 493 21.30 -2.97 25.08
N GLY A 494 20.17 -2.73 25.74
CA GLY A 494 20.09 -1.82 26.89
C GLY A 494 20.48 -0.38 26.55
N GLY A 495 20.30 0.05 25.30
CA GLY A 495 20.64 1.38 24.80
C GLY A 495 22.10 1.52 24.29
N ASP A 496 22.88 0.45 24.21
CA ASP A 496 24.17 0.48 23.53
C ASP A 496 23.97 0.35 22.01
N LEU A 497 24.00 1.49 21.32
CA LEU A 497 23.82 1.64 19.87
C LEU A 497 25.16 1.94 19.18
N SER A 498 26.28 1.63 19.83
CA SER A 498 27.63 1.94 19.30
C SER A 498 27.88 1.31 17.93
N GLU A 499 27.37 0.11 17.69
CA GLU A 499 27.49 -0.59 16.39
C GLU A 499 26.63 0.08 15.31
N LEU A 500 25.44 0.57 15.64
CA LEU A 500 24.51 1.17 14.67
C LEU A 500 24.90 2.60 14.30
N CYS A 501 25.20 3.44 15.29
CA CYS A 501 25.39 4.88 15.11
C CYS A 501 26.46 5.52 16.01
N GLY A 502 27.27 4.72 16.70
CA GLY A 502 28.33 5.23 17.57
C GLY A 502 27.83 5.93 18.84
N LEU A 503 26.66 5.57 19.32
CA LEU A 503 26.02 6.20 20.50
C LEU A 503 25.72 5.18 21.59
N LYS A 504 25.75 5.62 22.85
CA LYS A 504 25.10 4.93 23.97
C LYS A 504 24.08 5.85 24.63
N ILE A 505 22.92 5.30 24.90
CA ILE A 505 21.85 5.99 25.62
C ILE A 505 22.02 5.68 27.11
N LYS A 506 22.25 6.69 27.92
CA LYS A 506 22.43 6.53 29.38
C LYS A 506 21.13 6.61 30.16
N GLY A 507 20.10 7.23 29.57
CA GLY A 507 18.81 7.41 30.22
C GLY A 507 17.94 8.44 29.52
N LYS A 508 16.89 8.86 30.20
CA LYS A 508 16.07 10.01 29.81
C LYS A 508 16.66 11.28 30.36
N SER A 509 16.83 12.26 29.46
CA SER A 509 17.20 13.62 29.80
C SER A 509 15.97 14.53 29.91
N SER A 510 16.18 15.83 30.16
CA SER A 510 15.09 16.81 30.23
C SER A 510 14.28 16.88 28.94
N ARG A 511 13.05 17.33 29.06
CA ARG A 511 12.17 17.60 27.93
C ARG A 511 12.60 18.89 27.24
N PHE A 512 12.33 18.98 25.96
CA PHE A 512 12.49 20.18 25.17
C PHE A 512 11.17 20.51 24.44
N TYR A 513 11.02 21.76 24.03
CA TYR A 513 9.80 22.30 23.43
C TYR A 513 10.04 22.94 22.07
N TRP A 514 11.29 23.33 21.78
CA TRP A 514 11.66 24.02 20.57
C TRP A 514 12.93 23.44 20.00
N ALA A 515 12.91 23.20 18.70
CA ALA A 515 14.10 22.85 17.94
C ALA A 515 14.51 24.00 17.00
N THR A 516 15.81 24.13 16.76
CA THR A 516 16.39 25.15 15.88
C THR A 516 17.59 24.59 15.13
N GLY A 517 18.12 25.37 14.16
CA GLY A 517 19.37 25.02 13.49
C GLY A 517 20.59 25.20 14.41
N PRO A 518 21.67 24.45 14.21
CA PRO A 518 22.85 24.50 15.07
C PRO A 518 23.73 25.76 14.83
N SER A 519 23.51 26.46 13.73
CA SER A 519 24.32 27.64 13.34
C SER A 519 23.50 28.72 12.65
N ARG A 520 24.09 29.93 12.48
CA ARG A 520 23.48 31.07 11.76
C ARG A 520 23.46 30.87 10.24
N LYS A 521 24.18 29.88 9.71
CA LYS A 521 24.13 29.51 8.29
C LYS A 521 23.12 28.38 8.12
N PRO A 522 22.30 28.39 7.04
CA PRO A 522 21.43 27.26 6.75
C PRO A 522 22.25 25.98 6.59
N ASN A 523 21.78 24.90 7.22
CA ASN A 523 22.32 23.57 6.98
C ASN A 523 21.56 22.88 5.84
N GLU A 524 21.81 21.59 5.62
CA GLU A 524 21.16 20.82 4.56
C GLU A 524 19.65 20.66 4.74
N LEU A 525 19.12 20.79 5.95
CA LEU A 525 17.68 20.86 6.22
C LEU A 525 17.10 22.28 6.02
N GLY A 526 17.94 23.26 5.68
CA GLY A 526 17.53 24.67 5.61
C GLY A 526 17.31 25.33 7.00
N LEU A 527 17.77 24.68 8.06
CA LEU A 527 17.62 25.17 9.44
C LEU A 527 18.71 26.17 9.77
N ILE A 528 18.32 27.24 10.46
CA ILE A 528 19.21 28.28 10.98
C ILE A 528 18.94 28.54 12.46
N LEU A 529 19.97 28.92 13.21
CA LEU A 529 19.85 29.26 14.61
C LEU A 529 18.86 30.43 14.81
N GLY A 530 17.97 30.26 15.79
CA GLY A 530 16.95 31.25 16.14
C GLY A 530 15.64 31.12 15.35
N LYS A 531 15.61 30.31 14.26
CA LYS A 531 14.36 29.90 13.63
C LYS A 531 13.84 28.66 14.33
N ARG A 532 12.78 28.83 15.11
CA ARG A 532 12.28 27.81 16.03
C ARG A 532 11.16 26.98 15.43
N PHE A 533 11.17 25.68 15.70
CA PHE A 533 10.08 24.74 15.40
C PHE A 533 9.49 24.25 16.73
N GLY A 534 8.18 24.48 16.90
CA GLY A 534 7.44 23.98 18.05
C GLY A 534 7.25 22.46 17.98
N ILE A 535 7.40 21.80 19.10
CA ILE A 535 7.22 20.36 19.25
C ILE A 535 6.37 20.04 20.48
N MET A 536 5.75 18.87 20.52
CA MET A 536 5.19 18.37 21.78
C MET A 536 6.35 18.14 22.74
N ALA A 537 6.20 18.55 24.01
CA ALA A 537 7.20 18.37 25.04
C ALA A 537 7.80 16.95 25.02
N ALA A 538 8.90 16.78 24.33
CA ALA A 538 9.52 15.48 24.08
C ALA A 538 10.71 15.25 25.01
N PRO A 539 10.77 14.13 25.76
CA PRO A 539 11.97 13.78 26.50
C PRO A 539 13.07 13.37 25.54
N MET A 540 14.29 13.85 25.79
CA MET A 540 15.48 13.48 25.01
C MET A 540 16.19 12.28 25.64
N GLY A 541 17.02 11.61 24.82
CA GLY A 541 18.02 10.66 25.32
C GLY A 541 19.25 11.40 25.83
N ASP A 542 19.82 10.90 26.93
CA ASP A 542 21.14 11.30 27.41
C ASP A 542 22.19 10.51 26.62
N LEU A 543 23.01 11.20 25.81
CA LEU A 543 23.90 10.59 24.83
C LEU A 543 25.34 10.51 25.34
N GLU A 544 25.93 9.33 25.20
CA GLU A 544 27.40 9.15 25.25
C GLU A 544 27.88 8.83 23.83
N PHE A 545 28.83 9.59 23.34
CA PHE A 545 29.45 9.44 22.02
C PHE A 545 30.62 8.44 22.11
N THR A 546 30.62 7.40 21.25
CA THR A 546 31.64 6.34 21.27
C THR A 546 32.63 6.42 20.11
N ASN A 547 32.28 7.17 19.06
CA ASN A 547 33.17 7.45 17.92
C ASN A 547 33.83 8.83 18.04
N PRO A 548 34.85 9.16 17.24
CA PRO A 548 35.43 10.50 17.17
C PRO A 548 34.41 11.60 16.80
N PRO A 549 34.59 12.85 17.28
CA PRO A 549 33.62 13.94 17.09
C PRO A 549 33.26 14.23 15.62
N GLU A 550 34.16 14.03 14.69
CA GLU A 550 33.95 14.23 13.26
C GLU A 550 32.95 13.25 12.63
N CYS A 551 32.60 12.19 13.34
CA CYS A 551 31.56 11.25 12.93
C CYS A 551 30.15 11.81 13.16
N TYR A 552 30.01 12.91 13.87
CA TYR A 552 28.73 13.45 14.29
C TYR A 552 28.48 14.87 13.79
N GLU A 553 27.28 15.10 13.29
CA GLU A 553 26.86 16.41 12.83
C GLU A 553 25.42 16.70 13.31
N PRO A 554 25.23 17.67 14.22
CA PRO A 554 23.90 18.10 14.61
C PRO A 554 23.19 18.78 13.44
N LEU A 555 22.01 18.26 13.04
CA LEU A 555 21.15 18.84 12.01
C LEU A 555 20.06 19.71 12.63
N ALA A 556 19.57 19.36 13.81
CA ALA A 556 18.70 20.19 14.63
C ALA A 556 19.08 20.06 16.09
N VAL A 557 18.96 21.13 16.85
CA VAL A 557 19.30 21.20 18.26
C VAL A 557 18.12 21.74 19.07
N ASP A 558 18.09 21.41 20.34
CA ASP A 558 17.24 22.07 21.34
C ASP A 558 17.66 23.55 21.48
N ASP A 559 16.67 24.45 21.48
CA ASP A 559 16.92 25.88 21.50
C ASP A 559 17.46 26.42 22.83
N GLU A 560 17.30 25.66 23.93
CA GLU A 560 17.76 26.09 25.26
C GLU A 560 19.21 25.66 25.53
N ASP A 561 19.50 24.36 25.37
CA ASP A 561 20.77 23.77 25.78
C ASP A 561 21.65 23.32 24.58
N MET A 562 21.20 23.54 23.35
CA MET A 562 21.89 23.15 22.12
C MET A 562 22.17 21.64 22.02
N ARG A 563 21.42 20.81 22.75
CA ARG A 563 21.53 19.36 22.65
C ARG A 563 21.03 18.86 21.30
N PRO A 564 21.65 17.85 20.70
CA PRO A 564 21.25 17.35 19.40
C PRO A 564 19.88 16.68 19.46
N VAL A 565 18.92 17.20 18.70
CA VAL A 565 17.57 16.64 18.46
C VAL A 565 17.60 15.72 17.25
N ILE A 566 18.18 16.17 16.15
CA ILE A 566 18.45 15.38 14.96
C ILE A 566 19.95 15.39 14.74
N LEU A 567 20.52 14.20 14.72
CA LEU A 567 21.96 13.99 14.63
C LEU A 567 22.26 13.09 13.42
N ARG A 568 23.17 13.53 12.56
CA ARG A 568 23.78 12.68 11.55
C ARG A 568 24.97 11.96 12.21
N CYS A 569 24.96 10.62 12.17
CA CYS A 569 26.03 9.76 12.64
C CYS A 569 26.62 9.01 11.44
N ARG A 570 27.91 9.21 11.15
CA ARG A 570 28.63 8.47 10.11
C ARG A 570 29.16 7.17 10.72
N GLN A 571 28.80 6.02 10.08
CA GLN A 571 29.18 4.71 10.59
C GLN A 571 29.52 3.77 9.42
N GLY A 572 30.73 3.23 9.41
CA GLY A 572 31.22 2.44 8.28
C GLY A 572 31.22 3.27 6.98
N LYS A 573 30.55 2.79 5.94
CA LYS A 573 30.39 3.52 4.66
C LYS A 573 29.10 4.33 4.57
N GLY A 574 28.19 4.17 5.52
CA GLY A 574 26.88 4.81 5.51
C GLY A 574 26.68 5.83 6.63
N GLU A 575 25.44 6.17 6.85
CA GLU A 575 25.07 7.17 7.85
C GLU A 575 23.71 6.86 8.48
N VAL A 576 23.54 7.33 9.71
CA VAL A 576 22.25 7.30 10.43
C VAL A 576 21.80 8.73 10.71
N ILE A 577 20.63 9.09 10.29
CA ILE A 577 19.90 10.28 10.75
C ILE A 577 19.11 9.84 11.98
N PHE A 578 19.67 10.15 13.14
CA PHE A 578 19.17 9.70 14.42
C PHE A 578 18.34 10.78 15.11
N LEU A 579 17.08 10.45 15.46
CA LEU A 579 16.20 11.34 16.20
C LEU A 579 16.32 11.01 17.69
N ASN A 580 16.94 11.91 18.43
CA ASN A 580 17.24 11.76 19.86
C ASN A 580 16.04 12.11 20.73
N THR A 581 14.94 11.39 20.56
CA THR A 581 13.73 11.58 21.39
C THR A 581 13.13 10.24 21.77
N TRP A 582 12.50 10.20 22.95
CA TRP A 582 11.73 9.05 23.42
C TRP A 582 10.29 9.01 22.87
N CYS A 583 9.95 9.96 22.00
CA CYS A 583 8.69 10.01 21.27
C CYS A 583 8.91 9.65 19.81
N TYR A 584 7.87 9.11 19.17
CA TYR A 584 7.89 8.91 17.72
C TYR A 584 7.98 10.26 16.97
N PRO A 585 8.51 10.28 15.73
CA PRO A 585 8.76 11.51 14.99
C PRO A 585 7.57 12.48 14.88
N GLY A 586 6.33 11.96 14.87
CA GLY A 586 5.12 12.79 14.84
C GLY A 586 5.03 13.82 15.96
N ALA A 587 5.65 13.54 17.12
CA ALA A 587 5.71 14.49 18.21
C ALA A 587 6.58 15.70 17.95
N LEU A 588 7.46 15.64 16.95
CA LEU A 588 8.35 16.73 16.57
C LEU A 588 7.74 17.70 15.53
N ASN A 589 6.46 17.58 15.26
CA ASN A 589 5.79 18.34 14.22
C ASN A 589 4.50 18.98 14.73
N LEU A 590 4.62 20.01 15.56
CA LEU A 590 3.47 20.81 15.95
C LEU A 590 3.14 21.81 14.82
N ASN A 591 2.02 21.60 14.16
CA ASN A 591 1.51 22.47 13.10
C ASN A 591 0.80 23.73 13.62
N ASN A 592 1.22 24.30 14.76
CA ASN A 592 0.47 25.35 15.43
C ASN A 592 1.14 26.73 15.32
N GLY A 593 1.43 27.20 14.12
CA GLY A 593 1.61 28.63 13.86
C GLY A 593 2.82 29.35 14.48
N ALA A 594 3.31 28.93 15.63
CA ALA A 594 4.50 29.51 16.25
C ALA A 594 5.74 28.74 15.78
N GLY A 595 6.43 29.26 14.79
CA GLY A 595 7.69 28.67 14.32
C GLY A 595 7.59 27.75 13.13
N ALA A 596 6.39 27.43 12.60
CA ALA A 596 6.27 26.79 11.31
C ALA A 596 6.93 27.65 10.22
N MET A 597 7.46 27.02 9.17
CA MET A 597 7.83 27.72 7.95
C MET A 597 6.63 28.49 7.42
N ASN A 598 6.84 29.57 6.68
CA ASN A 598 5.75 30.33 6.07
C ASN A 598 4.82 29.53 5.18
N ASP A 599 5.25 28.33 4.76
CA ASP A 599 4.50 27.35 3.98
C ASP A 599 3.81 26.26 4.83
N GLY A 600 3.82 26.38 6.14
CA GLY A 600 3.18 25.45 7.08
C GLY A 600 3.93 24.13 7.33
N ARG A 601 5.14 23.94 6.76
CA ARG A 601 5.94 22.74 6.97
C ARG A 601 6.56 22.69 8.37
N GLY A 602 6.50 21.53 9.01
CA GLY A 602 7.17 21.28 10.29
C GLY A 602 8.56 20.68 10.10
N LEU A 603 9.22 20.40 11.23
CA LEU A 603 10.58 19.87 11.26
C LEU A 603 10.71 18.53 10.54
N MET A 604 9.71 17.63 10.71
CA MET A 604 9.72 16.31 10.09
C MET A 604 9.47 16.34 8.59
N ASP A 605 8.67 17.29 8.11
CA ASP A 605 8.50 17.49 6.66
C ASP A 605 9.83 17.79 5.99
N LEU A 606 10.64 18.66 6.60
CA LEU A 606 11.97 19.02 6.09
C LEU A 606 12.94 17.85 6.13
N MET A 607 12.94 17.08 7.22
CA MET A 607 13.81 15.91 7.36
C MET A 607 13.47 14.81 6.34
N TYR A 608 12.17 14.52 6.15
CA TYR A 608 11.75 13.52 5.20
C TYR A 608 11.97 13.94 3.74
N GLU A 609 11.77 15.23 3.42
CA GLU A 609 12.15 15.77 2.11
C GLU A 609 13.65 15.64 1.86
N PHE A 610 14.47 15.96 2.85
CA PHE A 610 15.92 15.77 2.78
C PHE A 610 16.30 14.32 2.53
N ALA A 611 15.71 13.39 3.30
CA ALA A 611 15.94 11.97 3.12
C ALA A 611 15.53 11.49 1.72
N ALA A 612 14.39 11.94 1.21
CA ALA A 612 13.91 11.61 -0.14
C ALA A 612 14.89 12.08 -1.23
N LEU A 613 15.44 13.28 -1.08
CA LEU A 613 16.45 13.82 -2.02
C LEU A 613 17.76 13.02 -2.00
N GLN A 614 18.12 12.39 -0.86
CA GLN A 614 19.26 11.48 -0.77
C GLN A 614 19.01 10.14 -1.47
N GLY A 615 17.75 9.78 -1.67
CA GLY A 615 17.30 8.54 -2.29
C GLY A 615 17.11 8.61 -3.82
N ARG A 616 17.81 9.49 -4.54
CA ARG A 616 17.72 9.57 -6.01
C ARG A 616 18.20 8.26 -6.66
N GLY A 617 17.34 7.72 -7.55
CA GLY A 617 17.63 6.54 -8.37
C GLY A 617 18.38 6.86 -9.65
N HIS A 618 18.37 5.94 -10.60
CA HIS A 618 18.94 6.15 -11.94
C HIS A 618 18.05 7.07 -12.80
N ALA A 619 16.76 7.16 -12.45
CA ALA A 619 15.84 8.12 -13.03
C ALA A 619 15.14 8.92 -11.93
N TRP A 620 15.03 10.23 -12.10
CA TRP A 620 14.27 11.14 -11.22
C TRP A 620 13.72 12.31 -12.01
N ILE A 621 12.75 13.02 -11.44
CA ILE A 621 12.16 14.21 -12.07
C ILE A 621 12.42 15.46 -11.25
N THR A 622 12.50 16.59 -11.95
CA THR A 622 12.58 17.93 -11.37
C THR A 622 11.68 18.89 -12.12
N GLY A 623 11.42 20.05 -11.56
CA GLY A 623 10.88 21.18 -12.30
C GLY A 623 11.85 21.66 -13.39
N PRO A 624 11.36 22.38 -14.42
CA PRO A 624 12.19 22.87 -15.52
C PRO A 624 13.38 23.74 -15.09
N ASP A 625 13.20 24.55 -14.05
CA ASP A 625 14.17 25.54 -13.57
C ASP A 625 14.78 25.19 -12.20
N PHE A 626 14.53 23.95 -11.69
CA PHE A 626 14.93 23.57 -10.34
C PHE A 626 15.77 22.29 -10.33
N GLU A 627 16.59 22.13 -9.32
CA GLU A 627 17.32 20.89 -9.04
C GLU A 627 16.49 19.87 -8.21
N LYS A 628 15.25 20.20 -7.90
CA LYS A 628 14.31 19.41 -7.12
C LYS A 628 12.92 19.42 -7.74
N PRO A 629 12.03 18.50 -7.34
CA PRO A 629 10.63 18.51 -7.75
C PRO A 629 9.96 19.85 -7.41
N ASP A 630 9.13 20.35 -8.33
CA ASP A 630 8.31 21.56 -8.18
C ASP A 630 6.83 21.18 -8.02
N GLU A 631 5.94 22.17 -8.14
CA GLU A 631 4.50 22.00 -8.01
C GLU A 631 3.94 21.09 -9.11
N ASP A 632 4.44 21.17 -10.35
CA ASP A 632 3.98 20.27 -11.44
C ASP A 632 4.36 18.82 -11.16
N CYS A 633 5.55 18.58 -10.61
CA CYS A 633 6.01 17.24 -10.25
C CYS A 633 5.13 16.57 -9.18
N ARG A 634 4.43 17.37 -8.34
CA ARG A 634 3.49 16.86 -7.33
C ARG A 634 2.17 16.33 -7.91
N TRP A 635 2.01 16.39 -9.23
CA TRP A 635 0.89 15.80 -9.97
C TRP A 635 1.29 14.60 -10.81
N ILE A 636 2.56 14.23 -10.80
CA ILE A 636 3.12 13.22 -11.69
C ILE A 636 3.49 11.97 -10.88
N VAL A 637 2.92 10.84 -11.29
CA VAL A 637 3.42 9.51 -10.90
C VAL A 637 4.37 9.05 -11.99
N PHE A 638 5.57 8.64 -11.62
CA PHE A 638 6.49 8.05 -12.59
C PHE A 638 7.18 6.79 -12.05
N SER A 639 7.59 5.93 -12.95
CA SER A 639 8.33 4.71 -12.62
C SER A 639 9.35 4.42 -13.71
N TYR A 640 10.58 4.14 -13.31
CA TYR A 640 11.60 3.58 -14.18
C TYR A 640 11.67 2.07 -13.97
N PHE A 641 11.61 1.31 -15.05
CA PHE A 641 11.71 -0.15 -15.08
C PHE A 641 13.06 -0.56 -15.66
N PRO A 642 14.07 -0.82 -14.82
CA PRO A 642 15.44 -1.07 -15.27
C PRO A 642 15.57 -2.32 -16.14
N ASP A 643 14.81 -3.38 -15.87
CA ASP A 643 14.85 -4.63 -16.63
C ASP A 643 14.22 -4.51 -18.02
N ALA A 644 13.26 -3.59 -18.17
CA ALA A 644 12.56 -3.35 -19.44
C ALA A 644 13.11 -2.17 -20.22
N GLY A 645 13.96 -1.33 -19.62
CA GLY A 645 14.41 -0.08 -20.23
C GLY A 645 13.25 0.86 -20.57
N LYS A 646 12.33 1.05 -19.61
CA LYS A 646 11.13 1.88 -19.79
C LYS A 646 10.94 2.86 -18.64
N VAL A 647 10.46 4.06 -18.95
CA VAL A 647 9.90 4.98 -17.96
C VAL A 647 8.44 5.21 -18.29
N CYS A 648 7.60 5.02 -17.28
CA CYS A 648 6.16 5.28 -17.36
C CYS A 648 5.81 6.53 -16.56
N PHE A 649 4.92 7.36 -17.09
CA PHE A 649 4.41 8.56 -16.44
C PHE A 649 2.88 8.55 -16.43
N LEU A 650 2.30 9.12 -15.38
CA LEU A 650 0.87 9.38 -15.28
C LEU A 650 0.65 10.78 -14.71
N ASN A 651 -0.09 11.61 -15.45
CA ASN A 651 -0.56 12.90 -14.95
C ASN A 651 -1.88 12.70 -14.17
N LEU A 652 -1.87 13.03 -12.89
CA LEU A 652 -3.04 12.93 -12.02
C LEU A 652 -4.02 14.11 -12.17
N ASP A 653 -3.65 15.13 -12.92
CA ASP A 653 -4.52 16.31 -13.18
C ASP A 653 -5.37 16.05 -14.42
N TYR A 654 -6.69 16.08 -14.24
CA TYR A 654 -7.65 15.84 -15.34
C TYR A 654 -7.91 17.10 -16.16
N ASP A 655 -7.57 18.29 -15.65
CA ASP A 655 -7.88 19.56 -16.26
C ASP A 655 -6.66 20.22 -16.93
N ARG A 656 -5.44 19.89 -16.43
CA ARG A 656 -4.22 20.59 -16.83
C ARG A 656 -3.12 19.65 -17.26
N GLY A 657 -2.45 20.03 -18.33
CA GLY A 657 -1.17 19.44 -18.69
C GLY A 657 -0.10 19.79 -17.63
N ARG A 658 0.83 18.86 -17.41
CA ARG A 658 1.94 19.02 -16.46
C ARG A 658 3.28 18.83 -17.15
N LYS A 659 4.33 19.44 -16.59
CA LYS A 659 5.67 19.40 -17.18
C LYS A 659 6.69 19.01 -16.13
N CYS A 660 7.71 18.27 -16.55
CA CYS A 660 8.87 17.99 -15.73
C CYS A 660 10.11 17.78 -16.60
N VAL A 661 11.25 17.74 -15.97
CA VAL A 661 12.51 17.28 -16.57
C VAL A 661 12.81 15.90 -16.00
N LEU A 662 12.84 14.91 -16.86
CA LEU A 662 13.37 13.59 -16.52
C LEU A 662 14.89 13.65 -16.61
N HIS A 663 15.55 13.28 -15.52
CA HIS A 663 16.99 13.01 -15.48
C HIS A 663 17.19 11.51 -15.47
N TYR A 664 18.04 11.01 -16.34
CA TYR A 664 18.35 9.57 -16.40
C TYR A 664 19.74 9.35 -17.00
N PHE A 665 20.55 8.57 -16.33
CA PHE A 665 21.91 8.20 -16.79
C PHE A 665 22.80 9.40 -17.24
N GLY A 666 22.66 10.53 -16.58
CA GLY A 666 23.42 11.75 -16.94
C GLY A 666 22.74 12.61 -18.00
N ASP A 667 21.73 12.11 -18.70
CA ASP A 667 20.93 12.82 -19.68
C ASP A 667 19.73 13.53 -19.05
N LYS A 668 19.16 14.48 -19.81
CA LYS A 668 17.94 15.22 -19.43
C LYS A 668 16.95 15.20 -20.57
N LYS A 669 15.67 14.97 -20.27
CA LYS A 669 14.57 15.03 -21.24
C LYS A 669 13.41 15.83 -20.68
N PHE A 670 12.95 16.81 -21.44
CA PHE A 670 11.72 17.54 -21.12
C PHE A 670 10.51 16.67 -21.43
N ILE A 671 9.65 16.50 -20.45
CA ILE A 671 8.40 15.74 -20.53
C ILE A 671 7.25 16.72 -20.38
N THR A 672 6.28 16.64 -21.29
CA THR A 672 5.01 17.34 -21.21
C THR A 672 3.90 16.30 -21.28
N LEU A 673 3.03 16.29 -20.30
CA LEU A 673 1.90 15.36 -20.17
C LEU A 673 0.60 16.13 -20.36
N GLN A 674 -0.31 15.61 -21.16
CA GLN A 674 -1.68 16.12 -21.29
C GLN A 674 -2.48 15.78 -20.00
N PRO A 675 -3.67 16.38 -19.80
CA PRO A 675 -4.54 16.01 -18.68
C PRO A 675 -4.84 14.51 -18.66
N GLY A 676 -4.60 13.86 -17.50
CA GLY A 676 -4.86 12.42 -17.31
C GLY A 676 -4.03 11.48 -18.19
N GLU A 677 -2.96 11.95 -18.83
CA GLU A 677 -2.17 11.17 -19.77
C GLU A 677 -1.33 10.10 -19.07
N LEU A 678 -1.40 8.88 -19.64
CA LEU A 678 -0.49 7.77 -19.39
C LEU A 678 0.53 7.70 -20.55
N LEU A 679 1.81 7.90 -20.25
CA LEU A 679 2.89 7.93 -21.24
C LEU A 679 3.97 6.89 -20.88
N GLN A 680 4.40 6.10 -21.87
CA GLN A 680 5.55 5.21 -21.75
C GLN A 680 6.63 5.62 -22.75
N ILE A 681 7.88 5.73 -22.30
CA ILE A 681 9.04 6.04 -23.15
C ILE A 681 10.17 5.05 -22.93
N ASP A 682 11.06 4.94 -23.93
CA ASP A 682 12.27 4.14 -23.82
C ASP A 682 13.32 4.83 -22.95
N ALA A 683 14.07 4.02 -22.21
CA ALA A 683 15.19 4.38 -21.37
C ALA A 683 16.27 3.27 -21.42
N PRO A 684 17.50 3.52 -20.95
CA PRO A 684 18.49 2.44 -20.87
C PRO A 684 18.04 1.25 -20.04
N VAL A 685 18.48 0.05 -20.42
CA VAL A 685 18.33 -1.18 -19.65
C VAL A 685 19.53 -1.29 -18.70
N LEU A 686 19.28 -1.59 -17.44
CA LEU A 686 20.35 -1.92 -16.48
C LEU A 686 20.52 -3.43 -16.40
N PHE A 687 21.70 -3.91 -16.74
CA PHE A 687 22.03 -5.31 -16.50
C PHE A 687 22.26 -5.59 -14.99
N PRO A 688 22.01 -6.81 -14.50
CA PRO A 688 22.07 -7.13 -13.05
C PRO A 688 23.40 -6.75 -12.36
N HIS A 689 24.51 -6.79 -13.09
CA HIS A 689 25.83 -6.41 -12.57
C HIS A 689 26.08 -4.90 -12.51
N GLU A 690 25.30 -4.10 -13.25
CA GLU A 690 25.41 -2.62 -13.26
C GLU A 690 24.57 -1.99 -12.15
N LYS A 691 23.52 -2.68 -11.69
CA LYS A 691 22.65 -2.22 -10.59
C LYS A 691 23.41 -1.95 -9.28
N TYR A 692 24.64 -2.47 -9.15
CA TYR A 692 25.39 -2.49 -7.89
C TYR A 692 26.78 -1.83 -7.96
N ASN A 693 27.30 -1.49 -9.13
CA ASN A 693 28.69 -1.04 -9.29
C ASN A 693 28.92 0.49 -9.24
N GLU A 694 27.89 1.31 -9.21
CA GLU A 694 28.00 2.79 -9.11
C GLU A 694 27.67 3.34 -7.71
N ARG A 695 28.08 2.62 -6.67
CA ARG A 695 27.88 3.07 -5.28
C ARG A 695 29.13 3.69 -4.69
#